data_c4a86835dfd933fe3aa19f6bf862207f
#
_entry.id   c4a86835dfd933fe3aa19f6bf862207f
#
_cell.length_a   1.000
_cell.length_b   1.000
_cell.length_c   1.000
_cell.angle_alpha   90.00
_cell.angle_beta   90.00
_cell.angle_gamma   90.00
#
_symmetry.space_group_name_H-M   'P 1'
#
loop_
_entity.id
_entity.type
_entity.pdbx_description
1 polymer ?
#
loop_
_entity_poly.entity_id
_entity_poly.type
_entity_poly.pdbx_seq_one_letter_code
_entity_poly.pdbx_strand_id
1 'polypeptide(L)'
;PSIQGYFLECILSGNWNFFDNGKEKIPGKALREKPPTSAFDNFVEANRILGEASQLMPGSSLTPKESHQLMETEEDLQVDQLLTEPEITQPTHLSFDSKGRLWVSHYRQYPYPAGLKMISRDKYYRAKYDKEPLAPPKNYPGRSKITIHEDSNGDGKYDLHKTFLDGLDLANSALPDTNGVWIMHTPHLLFYPDKNRDDIPDGNPEVHLSGFGFEDTHSIANGLIWGPDGWIYGGQGSTVTSHIYRPGIDKNKNDGVYHEGCMVWRYHPKKRIFEIFAEGGGNVFGLEFDAEGRLFSGHNGGDTRGWHYVQEAYLLKQGRTPNKFGPPANPFAFGDLPMMRGGKISRFSHNTIVCEGTALPKRMQHKFLAADPLHQYLVLSERIKRGSTFETKDLGFPLKSKDFRFRPVYLTNAPDGSIYVADFYEHYIAHGQHYQSQIDPNTGRIYRIRSREAKLNASTDLSNLNPDQLIEHLEHPNKWHRQTAVRLLGKINDENLTQKLINWTKSKRNHHALGSLWALHQSGQLSEDHCVQFLQHPYSGIRSWTVRFLGDKKSISESTAEKLRILAQKETDLEVWSQIASTVQRIDSKKSLPVLAELLARTGDLEDPYIPLMYWWAIEKYCQNNSADVLKIFEEPRIRNQPMVQKEILPRLMRRFATSGGEKNYLICAKLIGLCANDLQKNAVMAGFEKAFEGGSLPSLPSELIEAIRNTGAVSLLLRVRQLDTEAIKEASQKIASKKVAMKDRINYVRAFGEIDDDSVLPSLLGIISGPVAPVIRKASINACQRFNNDEISKVIIDSYKLMIDDTKLTAQKILSSRLNWSREWMRAIDQQQIESNNISEEAIAGLRRHNDKDLNQIIKKHFGDKKSNKDSLFKNIEHVRSVIESGSGNP
;
A
#
# COMPACT_ATOMS: atom_id res chain seq x y z
N PRO A 1 11.76 13.85 -8.52
CA PRO A 1 10.54 14.10 -9.29
C PRO A 1 10.92 14.36 -10.73
N SER A 2 10.23 13.72 -11.67
CA SER A 2 10.39 14.10 -13.06
C SER A 2 10.01 15.57 -13.21
N ILE A 3 10.62 16.28 -14.14
CA ILE A 3 10.27 17.67 -14.46
C ILE A 3 8.74 17.81 -14.58
N GLN A 4 8.06 16.83 -15.15
CA GLN A 4 6.61 16.80 -15.32
C GLN A 4 5.83 16.56 -14.01
N GLY A 5 6.29 15.69 -13.12
CA GLY A 5 5.67 15.51 -11.80
C GLY A 5 5.82 16.75 -10.94
N TYR A 6 6.97 17.40 -10.99
CA TYR A 6 7.21 18.69 -10.32
C TYR A 6 6.36 19.79 -10.93
N PHE A 7 6.21 19.83 -12.25
CA PHE A 7 5.30 20.72 -12.97
C PHE A 7 3.87 20.58 -12.51
N LEU A 8 3.37 19.34 -12.46
CA LEU A 8 2.00 19.06 -12.06
C LEU A 8 1.77 19.42 -10.59
N GLU A 9 2.71 19.12 -9.71
CA GLU A 9 2.64 19.46 -8.29
C GLU A 9 2.67 20.98 -8.09
N CYS A 10 3.50 21.70 -8.82
CA CYS A 10 3.55 23.16 -8.78
C CYS A 10 2.26 23.79 -9.30
N ILE A 11 1.67 23.27 -10.37
CA ILE A 11 0.38 23.75 -10.92
C ILE A 11 -0.75 23.48 -9.93
N LEU A 12 -0.83 22.28 -9.38
CA LEU A 12 -1.89 21.89 -8.45
C LEU A 12 -1.77 22.57 -7.07
N SER A 13 -0.56 22.92 -6.66
CA SER A 13 -0.29 23.67 -5.43
C SER A 13 -0.38 25.19 -5.58
N GLY A 14 -0.54 25.69 -6.81
CA GLY A 14 -0.50 27.10 -7.10
C GLY A 14 0.89 27.75 -6.99
N ASN A 15 1.92 26.94 -6.88
CA ASN A 15 3.31 27.38 -6.80
C ASN A 15 3.93 27.46 -8.21
N TRP A 16 3.90 28.64 -8.80
CA TRP A 16 4.34 28.92 -10.18
C TRP A 16 5.85 29.19 -10.30
N ASN A 17 6.63 29.07 -9.25
CA ASN A 17 8.09 29.28 -9.28
C ASN A 17 8.81 28.05 -9.87
N PHE A 18 8.59 27.85 -11.16
CA PHE A 18 9.36 26.87 -11.92
C PHE A 18 10.75 27.45 -12.18
N PHE A 19 11.78 26.81 -11.64
CA PHE A 19 13.19 27.11 -11.93
C PHE A 19 13.76 28.41 -11.36
N ASP A 20 13.99 28.43 -10.09
CA ASP A 20 14.84 29.44 -9.46
C ASP A 20 16.28 28.94 -9.27
N ASN A 21 16.78 28.09 -10.15
CA ASN A 21 18.17 27.65 -10.19
C ASN A 21 18.98 28.34 -11.31
N GLY A 22 18.52 29.46 -11.81
CA GLY A 22 19.31 30.37 -12.67
C GLY A 22 19.76 29.86 -14.03
N LYS A 23 19.33 28.65 -14.46
CA LYS A 23 19.68 28.07 -15.74
C LYS A 23 18.49 27.42 -16.40
N GLU A 24 18.04 28.05 -17.46
CA GLU A 24 16.95 27.70 -18.38
C GLU A 24 15.54 27.99 -17.92
N LYS A 25 15.04 29.10 -18.45
CA LYS A 25 13.62 29.43 -18.42
C LYS A 25 12.92 28.63 -19.50
N ILE A 26 12.00 27.73 -19.09
CA ILE A 26 11.03 27.21 -20.03
C ILE A 26 10.23 28.38 -20.59
N PRO A 27 9.99 28.45 -21.92
CA PRO A 27 9.22 29.53 -22.51
C PRO A 27 7.79 29.43 -22.00
N GLY A 28 7.45 30.21 -21.01
CA GLY A 28 6.17 30.16 -20.35
C GLY A 28 5.69 31.50 -19.87
N LYS A 29 5.72 32.50 -20.76
CA LYS A 29 5.04 33.77 -20.45
C LYS A 29 3.56 33.54 -20.14
N ALA A 30 2.92 32.61 -20.83
CA ALA A 30 1.54 32.19 -20.64
C ALA A 30 1.26 31.54 -19.28
N LEU A 31 2.22 30.86 -18.66
CA LEU A 31 2.10 30.17 -17.39
C LEU A 31 2.06 31.10 -16.17
N ARG A 32 2.39 32.37 -16.34
CA ARG A 32 2.53 33.37 -15.26
C ARG A 32 1.36 34.31 -15.11
N GLU A 33 0.43 34.34 -16.05
CA GLU A 33 -0.50 35.47 -16.13
C GLU A 33 -1.80 35.36 -15.34
N LYS A 34 -2.29 34.17 -14.99
CA LYS A 34 -3.38 33.94 -14.01
C LYS A 34 -3.42 32.50 -13.52
N PRO A 35 -3.26 32.21 -12.23
CA PRO A 35 -3.57 30.86 -11.73
C PRO A 35 -5.06 30.58 -11.96
N PRO A 36 -5.41 29.34 -12.35
CA PRO A 36 -6.80 28.93 -12.51
C PRO A 36 -7.58 29.08 -11.20
N THR A 37 -8.82 29.50 -11.30
CA THR A 37 -9.65 29.86 -10.13
C THR A 37 -10.44 28.69 -9.54
N SER A 38 -10.46 27.55 -10.21
CA SER A 38 -11.15 26.34 -9.75
C SER A 38 -10.27 25.09 -9.88
N ALA A 39 -10.59 24.04 -9.15
CA ALA A 39 -9.90 22.74 -9.28
C ALA A 39 -10.06 22.13 -10.68
N PHE A 40 -11.17 22.44 -11.37
CA PHE A 40 -11.41 22.01 -12.73
C PHE A 40 -10.57 22.81 -13.74
N ASP A 41 -10.48 24.14 -13.56
CA ASP A 41 -9.66 24.99 -14.42
C ASP A 41 -8.17 24.68 -14.23
N ASN A 42 -7.74 24.39 -13.00
CA ASN A 42 -6.41 23.88 -12.68
C ASN A 42 -6.11 22.58 -13.42
N PHE A 43 -7.08 21.69 -13.50
CA PHE A 43 -6.95 20.42 -14.17
C PHE A 43 -6.88 20.55 -15.70
N VAL A 44 -7.76 21.39 -16.29
CA VAL A 44 -7.77 21.69 -17.73
C VAL A 44 -6.46 22.37 -18.12
N GLU A 45 -6.01 23.33 -17.34
CA GLU A 45 -4.77 24.06 -17.59
C GLU A 45 -3.53 23.15 -17.41
N ALA A 46 -3.51 22.28 -16.40
CA ALA A 46 -2.46 21.30 -16.23
C ALA A 46 -2.35 20.35 -17.44
N ASN A 47 -3.48 19.92 -17.99
CA ASN A 47 -3.48 19.09 -19.18
C ASN A 47 -3.05 19.83 -20.45
N ARG A 48 -3.45 21.11 -20.58
CA ARG A 48 -2.99 21.96 -21.69
C ARG A 48 -1.46 22.13 -21.63
N ILE A 49 -0.92 22.43 -20.46
CA ILE A 49 0.52 22.62 -20.24
C ILE A 49 1.29 21.31 -20.48
N LEU A 50 0.77 20.18 -20.00
CA LEU A 50 1.37 18.87 -20.27
C LEU A 50 1.36 18.55 -21.78
N GLY A 51 0.28 18.95 -22.50
CA GLY A 51 0.21 18.85 -23.95
C GLY A 51 1.25 19.73 -24.66
N GLU A 52 1.41 20.96 -24.22
CA GLU A 52 2.43 21.85 -24.76
C GLU A 52 3.85 21.41 -24.40
N ALA A 53 4.08 20.97 -23.16
CA ALA A 53 5.36 20.41 -22.73
C ALA A 53 5.72 19.13 -23.50
N SER A 54 4.72 18.32 -23.85
CA SER A 54 4.95 17.12 -24.64
C SER A 54 5.33 17.40 -26.10
N GLN A 55 4.85 18.51 -26.65
CA GLN A 55 5.30 19.02 -27.97
C GLN A 55 6.72 19.57 -27.93
N LEU A 56 7.20 19.98 -26.76
CA LEU A 56 8.57 20.47 -26.54
C LEU A 56 9.56 19.34 -26.19
N MET A 57 9.08 18.13 -25.93
CA MET A 57 9.95 16.98 -25.64
C MET A 57 10.50 16.41 -26.96
N PRO A 58 11.82 16.29 -27.11
CA PRO A 58 12.40 15.74 -28.31
C PRO A 58 12.01 14.28 -28.47
N GLY A 59 11.44 13.94 -29.61
CA GLY A 59 11.54 12.58 -30.06
C GLY A 59 10.26 11.96 -30.59
N SER A 60 10.20 11.84 -31.92
CA SER A 60 9.60 10.69 -32.57
C SER A 60 10.09 9.39 -31.93
N SER A 61 9.26 8.33 -31.95
CA SER A 61 9.69 7.00 -31.60
C SER A 61 10.97 6.62 -32.34
N LEU A 62 12.01 6.24 -31.60
CA LEU A 62 13.23 5.72 -32.19
C LEU A 62 12.99 4.28 -32.65
N THR A 63 13.67 3.88 -33.71
CA THR A 63 13.69 2.46 -34.06
C THR A 63 14.31 1.64 -32.94
N PRO A 64 13.99 0.34 -32.81
CA PRO A 64 14.58 -0.52 -31.79
C PRO A 64 16.11 -0.47 -31.78
N LYS A 65 16.75 -0.44 -32.94
CA LYS A 65 18.20 -0.36 -33.07
C LYS A 65 18.76 0.98 -32.56
N GLU A 66 18.15 2.10 -32.89
CA GLU A 66 18.59 3.43 -32.44
C GLU A 66 18.44 3.56 -30.91
N SER A 67 17.31 3.11 -30.37
CA SER A 67 17.09 3.11 -28.92
C SER A 67 18.10 2.25 -28.17
N HIS A 68 18.39 1.05 -28.68
CA HIS A 68 19.40 0.15 -28.11
C HIS A 68 20.80 0.80 -28.08
N GLN A 69 21.17 1.56 -29.12
CA GLN A 69 22.46 2.27 -29.18
C GLN A 69 22.59 3.39 -28.14
N LEU A 70 21.46 3.87 -27.56
CA LEU A 70 21.44 4.88 -26.52
C LEU A 70 21.50 4.28 -25.10
N MET A 71 21.59 2.98 -24.98
CA MET A 71 21.73 2.29 -23.70
C MET A 71 23.18 2.29 -23.22
N GLU A 72 23.37 2.62 -21.96
CA GLU A 72 24.65 2.62 -21.27
C GLU A 72 24.63 1.57 -20.16
N THR A 73 25.59 0.65 -20.18
CA THR A 73 25.79 -0.35 -19.12
C THR A 73 27.09 -0.13 -18.38
N GLU A 74 27.20 -0.65 -17.16
CA GLU A 74 28.49 -0.77 -16.47
C GLU A 74 29.43 -1.71 -17.27
N GLU A 75 30.76 -1.54 -17.14
CA GLU A 75 31.78 -2.16 -18.01
C GLU A 75 31.70 -3.69 -18.10
N ASP A 76 31.34 -4.37 -17.01
CA ASP A 76 31.24 -5.83 -16.93
C ASP A 76 29.89 -6.36 -17.44
N LEU A 77 28.96 -5.47 -17.82
CA LEU A 77 27.63 -5.83 -18.28
C LEU A 77 27.46 -5.61 -19.79
N GLN A 78 26.54 -6.37 -20.34
CA GLN A 78 26.02 -6.24 -21.70
C GLN A 78 24.49 -6.27 -21.65
N VAL A 79 23.88 -5.44 -22.51
CA VAL A 79 22.45 -5.51 -22.81
C VAL A 79 22.28 -6.04 -24.22
N ASP A 80 21.47 -7.10 -24.36
CA ASP A 80 21.07 -7.64 -25.65
C ASP A 80 19.61 -7.27 -25.94
N GLN A 81 19.28 -6.87 -27.15
CA GLN A 81 17.91 -6.68 -27.62
C GLN A 81 17.36 -8.02 -28.10
N LEU A 82 16.34 -8.55 -27.41
CA LEU A 82 15.78 -9.89 -27.69
C LEU A 82 14.59 -9.84 -28.62
N LEU A 83 13.61 -9.00 -28.29
CA LEU A 83 12.35 -8.89 -29.01
C LEU A 83 11.93 -7.43 -29.09
N THR A 84 11.28 -7.07 -30.18
CA THR A 84 10.87 -5.70 -30.47
C THR A 84 9.48 -5.67 -31.08
N GLU A 85 8.96 -4.50 -31.37
CA GLU A 85 7.80 -4.33 -32.22
C GLU A 85 8.09 -4.84 -33.64
N PRO A 86 7.14 -5.49 -34.35
CA PRO A 86 5.72 -5.65 -33.99
C PRO A 86 5.38 -6.86 -33.13
N GLU A 87 6.32 -7.76 -32.86
CA GLU A 87 6.12 -8.98 -32.06
C GLU A 87 5.76 -8.62 -30.61
N ILE A 88 6.44 -7.64 -30.05
CA ILE A 88 6.24 -7.12 -28.71
C ILE A 88 5.63 -5.72 -28.72
N THR A 89 4.57 -5.54 -27.96
CA THR A 89 3.91 -4.24 -27.80
C THR A 89 3.45 -4.06 -26.35
N GLN A 90 3.83 -2.96 -25.70
CA GLN A 90 3.51 -2.61 -24.31
C GLN A 90 3.60 -3.79 -23.31
N PRO A 91 4.75 -4.45 -23.16
CA PRO A 91 4.92 -5.58 -22.27
C PRO A 91 4.88 -5.11 -20.80
N THR A 92 4.05 -5.75 -19.97
CA THR A 92 3.93 -5.43 -18.53
C THR A 92 4.30 -6.57 -17.62
N HIS A 93 4.32 -7.81 -18.15
CA HIS A 93 4.67 -8.98 -17.35
C HIS A 93 5.37 -10.01 -18.21
N LEU A 94 6.47 -10.55 -17.66
CA LEU A 94 7.26 -11.61 -18.26
C LEU A 94 7.25 -12.82 -17.31
N SER A 95 6.98 -13.99 -17.85
CA SER A 95 7.08 -15.24 -17.10
C SER A 95 7.66 -16.35 -17.99
N PHE A 96 8.06 -17.44 -17.38
CA PHE A 96 8.58 -18.60 -18.10
C PHE A 96 7.81 -19.86 -17.72
N ASP A 97 7.49 -20.69 -18.67
CA ASP A 97 6.91 -22.01 -18.43
C ASP A 97 8.02 -23.04 -18.08
N SER A 98 7.62 -24.29 -17.84
CA SER A 98 8.57 -25.36 -17.47
C SER A 98 9.49 -25.79 -18.62
N LYS A 99 9.18 -25.40 -19.84
CA LYS A 99 10.05 -25.59 -21.02
C LYS A 99 11.06 -24.44 -21.18
N GLY A 100 11.00 -23.40 -20.35
CA GLY A 100 11.83 -22.20 -20.45
C GLY A 100 11.40 -21.21 -21.52
N ARG A 101 10.22 -21.38 -22.11
CA ARG A 101 9.67 -20.46 -23.12
C ARG A 101 9.18 -19.18 -22.43
N LEU A 102 9.38 -18.05 -23.10
CA LEU A 102 8.99 -16.74 -22.60
C LEU A 102 7.51 -16.45 -22.89
N TRP A 103 6.75 -16.12 -21.86
CA TRP A 103 5.37 -15.66 -21.92
C TRP A 103 5.31 -14.16 -21.65
N VAL A 104 4.64 -13.41 -22.51
CA VAL A 104 4.55 -11.95 -22.45
C VAL A 104 3.11 -11.50 -22.39
N SER A 105 2.80 -10.68 -21.39
CA SER A 105 1.52 -9.97 -21.32
C SER A 105 1.65 -8.60 -21.96
N HIS A 106 0.87 -8.35 -23.01
CA HIS A 106 0.81 -7.08 -23.73
C HIS A 106 -0.37 -6.26 -23.24
N TYR A 107 -0.13 -5.19 -22.49
CA TYR A 107 -1.19 -4.39 -21.88
C TYR A 107 -1.63 -3.24 -22.80
N ARG A 108 -2.03 -3.58 -24.03
CA ARG A 108 -2.37 -2.62 -25.08
C ARG A 108 -3.71 -1.90 -24.87
N GLN A 109 -4.58 -2.41 -23.99
CA GLN A 109 -5.86 -1.79 -23.65
C GLN A 109 -5.71 -0.62 -22.68
N TYR A 110 -4.55 -0.53 -21.98
CA TYR A 110 -4.24 0.64 -21.18
C TYR A 110 -4.53 1.94 -21.94
N PRO A 111 -5.15 2.97 -21.37
CA PRO A 111 -5.49 3.09 -19.95
C PRO A 111 -6.98 2.91 -19.61
N TYR A 112 -7.83 2.58 -20.56
CA TYR A 112 -9.26 2.48 -20.35
C TYR A 112 -9.79 1.07 -20.59
N PRO A 113 -10.76 0.59 -19.75
CA PRO A 113 -11.47 -0.65 -20.03
C PRO A 113 -12.24 -0.56 -21.34
N ALA A 114 -12.21 -1.66 -22.13
CA ALA A 114 -12.90 -1.75 -23.40
C ALA A 114 -14.43 -1.67 -23.22
N GLY A 115 -15.10 -0.90 -24.08
CA GLY A 115 -16.56 -0.83 -24.16
C GLY A 115 -17.26 -0.21 -22.94
N LEU A 116 -16.55 0.40 -22.00
CA LEU A 116 -17.10 1.10 -20.85
C LEU A 116 -17.01 2.61 -21.04
N LYS A 117 -18.03 3.31 -20.50
CA LYS A 117 -18.06 4.77 -20.52
C LYS A 117 -17.73 5.31 -19.13
N MET A 118 -16.73 6.16 -19.03
CA MET A 118 -16.43 6.88 -17.80
C MET A 118 -17.54 7.89 -17.49
N ILE A 119 -18.18 7.78 -16.31
CA ILE A 119 -19.24 8.68 -15.86
C ILE A 119 -18.65 9.86 -15.07
N SER A 120 -17.69 9.57 -14.20
CA SER A 120 -17.05 10.57 -13.34
C SER A 120 -15.65 10.11 -12.90
N ARG A 121 -14.90 11.04 -12.34
CA ARG A 121 -13.58 10.79 -11.76
C ARG A 121 -13.39 11.66 -10.53
N ASP A 122 -12.81 11.11 -9.48
CA ASP A 122 -12.52 11.86 -8.27
C ASP A 122 -11.12 12.52 -8.30
N LYS A 123 -10.82 13.33 -7.29
CA LYS A 123 -9.53 14.00 -7.15
C LYS A 123 -8.33 13.06 -6.96
N TYR A 124 -8.56 11.78 -6.75
CA TYR A 124 -7.54 10.73 -6.61
C TYR A 124 -7.43 9.87 -7.87
N TYR A 125 -8.01 10.32 -8.97
CA TYR A 125 -8.02 9.66 -10.28
C TYR A 125 -8.82 8.36 -10.33
N ARG A 126 -9.70 8.07 -9.37
CA ARG A 126 -10.60 6.92 -9.41
C ARG A 126 -11.77 7.23 -10.32
N ALA A 127 -11.88 6.45 -11.38
CA ALA A 127 -12.95 6.58 -12.37
C ALA A 127 -14.17 5.75 -11.97
N LYS A 128 -15.36 6.28 -12.21
CA LYS A 128 -16.60 5.52 -12.16
C LYS A 128 -17.08 5.26 -13.57
N TYR A 129 -17.32 4.01 -13.89
CA TYR A 129 -17.82 3.58 -15.20
C TYR A 129 -19.32 3.28 -15.14
N ASP A 130 -19.96 3.24 -16.33
CA ASP A 130 -21.40 2.97 -16.50
C ASP A 130 -21.79 1.52 -16.18
N LYS A 131 -20.85 0.60 -16.22
CA LYS A 131 -21.03 -0.83 -15.93
C LYS A 131 -19.72 -1.47 -15.47
N GLU A 132 -19.79 -2.74 -15.04
CA GLU A 132 -18.63 -3.55 -14.71
C GLU A 132 -18.18 -4.35 -15.94
N PRO A 133 -16.86 -4.58 -16.13
CA PRO A 133 -16.35 -5.50 -17.14
C PRO A 133 -16.86 -6.92 -16.89
N LEU A 134 -17.27 -7.59 -17.95
CA LEU A 134 -17.68 -8.99 -17.89
C LEU A 134 -16.48 -9.90 -18.16
N ALA A 135 -16.49 -11.10 -17.58
CA ALA A 135 -15.48 -12.09 -17.92
C ALA A 135 -15.65 -12.62 -19.35
N PRO A 136 -14.55 -12.97 -20.05
CA PRO A 136 -14.66 -13.65 -21.34
C PRO A 136 -15.50 -14.94 -21.25
N PRO A 137 -16.26 -15.30 -22.28
CA PRO A 137 -16.33 -14.69 -23.62
C PRO A 137 -17.35 -13.53 -23.73
N LYS A 138 -17.92 -13.05 -22.62
CA LYS A 138 -18.94 -11.99 -22.62
C LYS A 138 -18.36 -10.58 -22.48
N ASN A 139 -17.03 -10.46 -22.41
CA ASN A 139 -16.34 -9.17 -22.33
C ASN A 139 -16.45 -8.40 -23.66
N TYR A 140 -16.27 -7.10 -23.61
CA TYR A 140 -15.99 -6.32 -24.81
C TYR A 140 -14.58 -6.67 -25.32
N PRO A 141 -14.41 -6.91 -26.62
CA PRO A 141 -13.09 -7.14 -27.19
C PRO A 141 -12.16 -5.97 -26.90
N GLY A 142 -11.05 -6.26 -26.24
CA GLY A 142 -9.98 -5.32 -25.96
C GLY A 142 -8.82 -5.48 -26.95
N ARG A 143 -7.68 -4.85 -26.63
CA ARG A 143 -6.47 -4.90 -27.46
C ARG A 143 -5.34 -5.69 -26.81
N SER A 144 -5.47 -6.06 -25.53
CA SER A 144 -4.44 -6.81 -24.82
C SER A 144 -4.36 -8.24 -25.34
N LYS A 145 -3.15 -8.80 -25.36
CA LYS A 145 -2.88 -10.16 -25.81
C LYS A 145 -1.83 -10.84 -24.96
N ILE A 146 -1.77 -12.16 -25.03
CA ILE A 146 -0.73 -12.99 -24.41
C ILE A 146 -0.02 -13.76 -25.50
N THR A 147 1.32 -13.68 -25.52
CA THR A 147 2.16 -14.34 -26.51
C THR A 147 3.19 -15.27 -25.87
N ILE A 148 3.63 -16.26 -26.65
CA ILE A 148 4.67 -17.22 -26.30
C ILE A 148 5.81 -17.05 -27.31
N HIS A 149 7.03 -17.00 -26.81
CA HIS A 149 8.24 -16.90 -27.63
C HIS A 149 9.20 -18.02 -27.26
N GLU A 150 9.76 -18.66 -28.25
CA GLU A 150 10.66 -19.80 -28.12
C GLU A 150 11.92 -19.60 -28.94
N ASP A 151 13.07 -19.93 -28.39
CA ASP A 151 14.34 -20.11 -29.06
C ASP A 151 14.44 -21.61 -29.44
N SER A 152 13.94 -21.95 -30.65
CA SER A 152 13.79 -23.34 -31.05
C SER A 152 15.10 -24.00 -31.48
N ASN A 153 16.07 -23.21 -31.87
CA ASN A 153 17.37 -23.67 -32.38
C ASN A 153 18.50 -23.54 -31.35
N GLY A 154 18.25 -22.89 -30.16
CA GLY A 154 19.20 -22.76 -29.08
C GLY A 154 20.31 -21.73 -29.32
N ASP A 155 20.11 -20.77 -30.25
CA ASP A 155 21.11 -19.74 -30.57
C ASP A 155 21.05 -18.49 -29.64
N GLY A 156 20.10 -18.48 -28.69
CA GLY A 156 19.90 -17.38 -27.76
C GLY A 156 18.99 -16.28 -28.31
N LYS A 157 18.33 -16.50 -29.42
CA LYS A 157 17.34 -15.60 -30.03
C LYS A 157 15.99 -16.30 -30.16
N TYR A 158 14.93 -15.55 -30.04
CA TYR A 158 13.57 -16.07 -30.21
C TYR A 158 13.20 -16.08 -31.68
N ASP A 159 12.95 -17.25 -32.23
CA ASP A 159 12.64 -17.50 -33.63
C ASP A 159 11.20 -18.05 -33.86
N LEU A 160 10.54 -18.51 -32.80
CA LEU A 160 9.14 -18.93 -32.82
C LEU A 160 8.28 -18.00 -31.95
N HIS A 161 7.17 -17.51 -32.54
CA HIS A 161 6.24 -16.60 -31.90
C HIS A 161 4.81 -17.09 -32.06
N LYS A 162 4.10 -17.29 -30.96
CA LYS A 162 2.69 -17.70 -30.95
C LYS A 162 1.85 -16.71 -30.16
N THR A 163 0.63 -16.45 -30.64
CA THR A 163 -0.38 -15.77 -29.82
C THR A 163 -1.23 -16.81 -29.12
N PHE A 164 -1.17 -16.85 -27.79
CA PHE A 164 -2.00 -17.73 -26.95
C PHE A 164 -3.42 -17.17 -26.80
N LEU A 165 -3.56 -15.88 -26.53
CA LEU A 165 -4.83 -15.16 -26.43
C LEU A 165 -4.73 -13.77 -27.01
N ASP A 166 -5.79 -13.31 -27.64
CA ASP A 166 -5.95 -11.94 -28.15
C ASP A 166 -7.34 -11.41 -27.78
N GLY A 167 -7.57 -10.12 -28.00
CA GLY A 167 -8.84 -9.48 -27.73
C GLY A 167 -9.18 -9.33 -26.23
N LEU A 168 -8.17 -9.42 -25.36
CA LEU A 168 -8.34 -9.25 -23.91
C LEU A 168 -8.48 -7.77 -23.54
N ASP A 169 -9.18 -7.50 -22.43
CA ASP A 169 -9.33 -6.16 -21.88
C ASP A 169 -8.13 -5.82 -20.95
N LEU A 170 -8.34 -5.62 -19.68
CA LEU A 170 -7.33 -5.23 -18.71
C LEU A 170 -6.49 -6.44 -18.23
N ALA A 171 -5.86 -7.13 -19.17
CA ALA A 171 -5.02 -8.31 -18.93
C ALA A 171 -3.55 -7.91 -18.80
N ASN A 172 -3.03 -7.88 -17.57
CA ASN A 172 -1.69 -7.35 -17.30
C ASN A 172 -0.67 -8.39 -16.82
N SER A 173 -1.09 -9.60 -16.50
CA SER A 173 -0.19 -10.67 -16.05
C SER A 173 -0.67 -12.04 -16.55
N ALA A 174 0.26 -12.87 -17.00
CA ALA A 174 0.04 -14.26 -17.37
C ALA A 174 1.02 -15.15 -16.61
N LEU A 175 0.52 -16.23 -15.99
CA LEU A 175 1.31 -17.15 -15.19
C LEU A 175 1.07 -18.59 -15.66
N PRO A 176 1.98 -19.18 -16.43
CA PRO A 176 1.84 -20.55 -16.94
C PRO A 176 1.78 -21.60 -15.83
N ASP A 177 0.94 -22.61 -16.05
CA ASP A 177 0.84 -23.82 -15.25
C ASP A 177 0.96 -25.07 -16.14
N THR A 178 0.90 -26.27 -15.59
CA THR A 178 1.02 -27.52 -16.36
C THR A 178 -0.16 -27.81 -17.26
N ASN A 179 -1.36 -27.36 -16.92
CA ASN A 179 -2.60 -27.67 -17.63
C ASN A 179 -3.33 -26.42 -18.13
N GLY A 180 -2.62 -25.30 -18.27
CA GLY A 180 -3.20 -24.05 -18.71
C GLY A 180 -2.49 -22.83 -18.15
N VAL A 181 -3.14 -21.68 -18.18
CA VAL A 181 -2.54 -20.38 -17.87
C VAL A 181 -3.47 -19.56 -16.98
N TRP A 182 -2.91 -19.02 -15.91
CA TRP A 182 -3.57 -18.02 -15.04
C TRP A 182 -3.38 -16.64 -15.62
N ILE A 183 -4.47 -15.87 -15.70
CA ILE A 183 -4.43 -14.50 -16.26
C ILE A 183 -5.10 -13.55 -15.28
N MET A 184 -4.39 -12.50 -14.88
CA MET A 184 -4.98 -11.35 -14.21
C MET A 184 -5.64 -10.46 -15.26
N HIS A 185 -6.93 -10.61 -15.43
CA HIS A 185 -7.80 -9.87 -16.33
C HIS A 185 -8.80 -9.08 -15.48
N THR A 186 -8.36 -7.96 -14.94
CA THR A 186 -9.15 -7.17 -13.99
C THR A 186 -10.54 -6.85 -14.56
N PRO A 187 -11.65 -7.10 -13.80
CA PRO A 187 -11.71 -7.43 -12.38
C PRO A 187 -11.68 -8.93 -12.02
N HIS A 188 -11.17 -9.79 -12.90
CA HIS A 188 -11.23 -11.24 -12.73
C HIS A 188 -9.83 -11.86 -12.69
N LEU A 189 -9.68 -12.92 -11.88
CA LEU A 189 -8.60 -13.90 -12.02
C LEU A 189 -9.16 -15.09 -12.80
N LEU A 190 -8.59 -15.33 -13.98
CA LEU A 190 -9.03 -16.33 -14.95
C LEU A 190 -8.02 -17.48 -15.03
N PHE A 191 -8.50 -18.67 -15.28
CA PHE A 191 -7.69 -19.82 -15.70
C PHE A 191 -8.17 -20.29 -17.06
N TYR A 192 -7.27 -20.30 -18.04
CA TYR A 192 -7.51 -20.87 -19.38
C TYR A 192 -6.91 -22.27 -19.43
N PRO A 193 -7.73 -23.33 -19.51
CA PRO A 193 -7.24 -24.69 -19.67
C PRO A 193 -6.53 -24.88 -21.00
N ASP A 194 -5.42 -25.62 -20.97
CA ASP A 194 -4.67 -26.13 -22.12
C ASP A 194 -4.05 -27.46 -21.69
N LYS A 195 -4.86 -28.53 -21.69
CA LYS A 195 -4.51 -29.84 -21.13
C LYS A 195 -3.63 -30.64 -22.07
N ASN A 196 -3.80 -30.45 -23.37
CA ASN A 196 -2.99 -31.12 -24.40
C ASN A 196 -1.66 -30.39 -24.66
N ARG A 197 -1.52 -29.16 -24.15
CA ARG A 197 -0.32 -28.31 -24.26
C ARG A 197 0.08 -27.99 -25.71
N ASP A 198 -0.91 -27.73 -26.56
CA ASP A 198 -0.69 -27.29 -27.92
C ASP A 198 -0.59 -25.78 -28.07
N ASP A 199 -0.65 -25.04 -26.94
CA ASP A 199 -0.64 -23.57 -26.84
C ASP A 199 -1.93 -22.93 -27.38
N ILE A 200 -3.04 -23.68 -27.39
CA ILE A 200 -4.39 -23.22 -27.74
C ILE A 200 -5.32 -23.50 -26.56
N PRO A 201 -6.03 -22.51 -26.03
CA PRO A 201 -6.97 -22.79 -24.94
C PRO A 201 -8.04 -23.81 -25.32
N ASP A 202 -8.30 -24.80 -24.45
CA ASP A 202 -9.34 -25.84 -24.63
C ASP A 202 -10.79 -25.29 -24.65
N GLY A 203 -10.97 -23.98 -24.47
CA GLY A 203 -12.28 -23.32 -24.46
C GLY A 203 -12.32 -22.05 -23.61
N ASN A 204 -13.49 -21.73 -23.08
CA ASN A 204 -13.67 -20.54 -22.26
C ASN A 204 -12.91 -20.63 -20.92
N PRO A 205 -12.47 -19.49 -20.36
CA PRO A 205 -11.79 -19.49 -19.10
C PRO A 205 -12.68 -19.89 -17.92
N GLU A 206 -12.09 -20.48 -16.91
CA GLU A 206 -12.66 -20.61 -15.58
C GLU A 206 -12.46 -19.29 -14.82
N VAL A 207 -13.55 -18.73 -14.26
CA VAL A 207 -13.48 -17.53 -13.42
C VAL A 207 -13.27 -17.96 -11.96
N HIS A 208 -12.08 -17.73 -11.44
CA HIS A 208 -11.72 -18.14 -10.08
C HIS A 208 -12.00 -17.07 -9.03
N LEU A 209 -11.69 -15.81 -9.35
CA LEU A 209 -11.99 -14.64 -8.52
C LEU A 209 -12.61 -13.54 -9.38
N SER A 210 -13.46 -12.72 -8.75
CA SER A 210 -14.04 -11.51 -9.33
C SER A 210 -14.09 -10.41 -8.30
N GLY A 211 -14.22 -9.14 -8.76
CA GLY A 211 -14.42 -8.00 -7.88
C GLY A 211 -13.14 -7.26 -7.51
N PHE A 212 -12.04 -7.47 -8.24
CA PHE A 212 -10.89 -6.59 -8.16
C PHE A 212 -11.24 -5.20 -8.69
N GLY A 213 -10.76 -4.15 -8.02
CA GLY A 213 -10.97 -2.76 -8.42
C GLY A 213 -10.32 -2.42 -9.76
N PHE A 214 -10.98 -1.58 -10.56
CA PHE A 214 -10.52 -1.14 -11.88
C PHE A 214 -10.70 0.37 -12.11
N GLU A 215 -10.98 1.11 -11.04
CA GLU A 215 -11.22 2.55 -11.08
C GLU A 215 -9.98 3.35 -11.53
N ASP A 216 -8.80 2.77 -11.33
CA ASP A 216 -7.52 3.33 -11.76
C ASP A 216 -6.61 2.22 -12.31
N THR A 217 -6.43 2.21 -13.62
CA THR A 217 -5.66 1.19 -14.34
C THR A 217 -4.16 1.19 -14.04
N HIS A 218 -3.65 2.22 -13.33
CA HIS A 218 -2.29 2.24 -12.78
C HIS A 218 -2.17 1.55 -11.41
N SER A 219 -3.28 1.11 -10.84
CA SER A 219 -3.35 0.57 -9.47
C SER A 219 -4.07 -0.77 -9.40
N ILE A 220 -4.47 -1.34 -10.54
CA ILE A 220 -5.20 -2.62 -10.59
C ILE A 220 -4.35 -3.78 -10.06
N ALA A 221 -5.02 -4.90 -9.78
CA ALA A 221 -4.35 -6.15 -9.41
C ALA A 221 -3.39 -6.59 -10.53
N ASN A 222 -2.17 -7.02 -10.15
CA ASN A 222 -1.08 -7.31 -11.10
C ASN A 222 -0.01 -8.22 -10.51
N GLY A 223 1.01 -8.54 -11.33
CA GLY A 223 2.25 -9.16 -10.90
C GLY A 223 2.06 -10.58 -10.37
N LEU A 224 1.31 -11.42 -11.09
CA LEU A 224 1.11 -12.81 -10.69
C LEU A 224 2.43 -13.57 -10.61
N ILE A 225 2.70 -14.19 -9.47
CA ILE A 225 3.81 -15.12 -9.28
C ILE A 225 3.39 -16.35 -8.49
N TRP A 226 4.09 -17.48 -8.72
CA TRP A 226 3.98 -18.63 -7.85
C TRP A 226 4.76 -18.42 -6.56
N GLY A 227 4.09 -18.60 -5.43
CA GLY A 227 4.77 -18.70 -4.14
C GLY A 227 5.41 -20.07 -3.92
N PRO A 228 6.44 -20.14 -3.07
CA PRO A 228 7.06 -21.41 -2.71
C PRO A 228 6.10 -22.41 -2.07
N ASP A 229 5.00 -21.93 -1.53
CA ASP A 229 3.91 -22.68 -0.90
C ASP A 229 2.84 -23.21 -1.89
N GLY A 230 3.02 -22.97 -3.18
CA GLY A 230 2.08 -23.38 -4.22
C GLY A 230 0.84 -22.49 -4.36
N TRP A 231 0.82 -21.36 -3.68
CA TRP A 231 -0.19 -20.32 -3.88
C TRP A 231 0.22 -19.38 -5.02
N ILE A 232 -0.76 -18.81 -5.69
CA ILE A 232 -0.58 -17.67 -6.59
C ILE A 232 -0.61 -16.40 -5.73
N TYR A 233 0.38 -15.53 -5.91
CA TYR A 233 0.44 -14.22 -5.28
C TYR A 233 0.23 -13.12 -6.32
N GLY A 234 -0.38 -12.03 -5.89
CA GLY A 234 -0.51 -10.81 -6.68
C GLY A 234 -0.56 -9.58 -5.78
N GLY A 235 -0.21 -8.45 -6.35
CA GLY A 235 -0.34 -7.15 -5.70
C GLY A 235 -1.58 -6.39 -6.12
N GLN A 236 -1.97 -5.39 -5.35
CA GLN A 236 -2.96 -4.38 -5.70
C GLN A 236 -2.43 -3.02 -5.29
N GLY A 237 -2.63 -2.03 -6.14
CA GLY A 237 -2.15 -0.68 -5.90
C GLY A 237 -3.07 0.19 -5.05
N SER A 238 -2.76 1.50 -5.03
CA SER A 238 -3.24 2.41 -3.99
C SER A 238 -4.64 2.99 -4.22
N THR A 239 -5.10 3.08 -5.47
CA THR A 239 -6.25 3.91 -5.85
C THR A 239 -7.46 3.10 -6.32
N VAL A 240 -7.50 1.82 -6.03
CA VAL A 240 -8.63 0.95 -6.33
C VAL A 240 -9.26 0.38 -5.08
N THR A 241 -10.57 0.09 -5.16
CA THR A 241 -11.35 -0.57 -4.11
C THR A 241 -11.85 -1.89 -4.64
N SER A 242 -11.55 -2.97 -3.94
CA SER A 242 -11.92 -4.32 -4.34
C SER A 242 -12.95 -4.92 -3.40
N HIS A 243 -13.83 -5.74 -3.95
CA HIS A 243 -14.72 -6.61 -3.19
C HIS A 243 -14.66 -8.01 -3.79
N ILE A 244 -13.61 -8.74 -3.40
CA ILE A 244 -13.17 -9.95 -4.08
C ILE A 244 -13.97 -11.15 -3.58
N TYR A 245 -14.59 -11.85 -4.51
CA TYR A 245 -15.40 -13.04 -4.23
C TYR A 245 -15.08 -14.17 -5.22
N ARG A 246 -15.51 -15.39 -4.89
CA ARG A 246 -15.30 -16.60 -5.68
C ARG A 246 -16.58 -16.99 -6.39
N PRO A 247 -16.74 -16.72 -7.68
CA PRO A 247 -17.92 -17.09 -8.44
C PRO A 247 -18.24 -18.59 -8.31
N GLY A 248 -19.51 -18.92 -8.05
CA GLY A 248 -19.97 -20.30 -7.85
C GLY A 248 -19.65 -20.94 -6.50
N ILE A 249 -18.97 -20.23 -5.59
CA ILE A 249 -18.68 -20.66 -4.21
C ILE A 249 -19.33 -19.72 -3.22
N ASP A 250 -19.05 -18.42 -3.32
CA ASP A 250 -19.67 -17.39 -2.47
C ASP A 250 -21.10 -17.15 -2.94
N LYS A 251 -22.05 -17.03 -2.00
CA LYS A 251 -23.48 -16.91 -2.33
C LYS A 251 -23.81 -15.63 -3.10
N ASN A 252 -23.09 -14.55 -2.76
CA ASN A 252 -23.22 -13.26 -3.42
C ASN A 252 -21.92 -12.46 -3.31
N LYS A 253 -21.85 -11.32 -4.00
CA LYS A 253 -20.66 -10.43 -3.94
C LYS A 253 -20.35 -9.95 -2.52
N ASN A 254 -21.35 -9.76 -1.66
CA ASN A 254 -21.17 -9.23 -0.31
C ASN A 254 -20.52 -10.23 0.66
N ASP A 255 -20.49 -11.52 0.31
CA ASP A 255 -19.78 -12.55 1.09
C ASP A 255 -18.25 -12.52 0.80
N GLY A 256 -17.81 -11.69 -0.13
CA GLY A 256 -16.42 -11.51 -0.51
C GLY A 256 -15.61 -10.67 0.49
N VAL A 257 -14.33 -10.52 0.18
CA VAL A 257 -13.37 -9.74 0.97
C VAL A 257 -13.30 -8.32 0.42
N TYR A 258 -13.76 -7.36 1.23
CA TYR A 258 -13.63 -5.93 0.91
C TYR A 258 -12.24 -5.43 1.28
N HIS A 259 -11.60 -4.66 0.39
CA HIS A 259 -10.34 -3.99 0.67
C HIS A 259 -10.19 -2.70 -0.12
N GLU A 260 -9.66 -1.67 0.52
CA GLU A 260 -9.37 -0.37 -0.08
C GLU A 260 -7.87 -0.10 -0.13
N GLY A 261 -7.35 0.13 -1.33
CA GLY A 261 -5.95 0.50 -1.57
C GLY A 261 -4.99 -0.68 -1.59
N CYS A 262 -3.74 -0.41 -1.21
CA CYS A 262 -2.63 -1.34 -1.34
C CYS A 262 -2.80 -2.62 -0.53
N MET A 263 -2.52 -3.76 -1.16
CA MET A 263 -2.41 -5.07 -0.51
C MET A 263 -1.55 -6.02 -1.33
N VAL A 264 -0.99 -7.00 -0.67
CA VAL A 264 -0.54 -8.24 -1.28
C VAL A 264 -1.55 -9.32 -0.94
N TRP A 265 -2.04 -10.01 -1.94
CA TRP A 265 -3.00 -11.09 -1.80
C TRP A 265 -2.42 -12.41 -2.30
N ARG A 266 -3.06 -13.53 -1.90
CA ARG A 266 -2.74 -14.86 -2.42
C ARG A 266 -4.00 -15.69 -2.66
N TYR A 267 -3.90 -16.59 -3.62
CA TYR A 267 -4.96 -17.50 -4.00
C TYR A 267 -4.44 -18.93 -4.12
N HIS A 268 -5.11 -19.88 -3.46
CA HIS A 268 -4.77 -21.29 -3.56
C HIS A 268 -5.63 -21.97 -4.63
N PRO A 269 -5.07 -22.37 -5.79
CA PRO A 269 -5.84 -22.88 -6.93
C PRO A 269 -6.70 -24.11 -6.60
N LYS A 270 -6.10 -25.14 -5.99
CA LYS A 270 -6.80 -26.41 -5.67
C LYS A 270 -7.87 -26.27 -4.59
N LYS A 271 -7.62 -25.43 -3.55
CA LYS A 271 -8.55 -25.22 -2.42
C LYS A 271 -9.56 -24.11 -2.68
N ARG A 272 -9.34 -23.32 -3.72
CA ARG A 272 -10.12 -22.13 -4.07
C ARG A 272 -10.27 -21.15 -2.88
N ILE A 273 -9.17 -20.89 -2.18
CA ILE A 273 -9.11 -19.99 -1.02
C ILE A 273 -8.41 -18.71 -1.45
N PHE A 274 -9.06 -17.57 -1.21
CA PHE A 274 -8.47 -16.23 -1.32
C PHE A 274 -8.14 -15.69 0.06
N GLU A 275 -6.96 -15.07 0.22
CA GLU A 275 -6.54 -14.39 1.45
C GLU A 275 -5.78 -13.10 1.11
N ILE A 276 -5.98 -12.05 1.90
CA ILE A 276 -5.04 -10.94 1.96
C ILE A 276 -3.82 -11.44 2.74
N PHE A 277 -2.67 -11.45 2.10
CA PHE A 277 -1.42 -11.89 2.73
C PHE A 277 -0.87 -10.83 3.69
N ALA A 278 -0.86 -9.57 3.22
CA ALA A 278 -0.49 -8.40 4.00
C ALA A 278 -1.26 -7.19 3.49
N GLU A 279 -1.74 -6.36 4.42
CA GLU A 279 -2.44 -5.12 4.10
C GLU A 279 -1.43 -3.96 3.97
N GLY A 280 -1.64 -3.07 3.01
CA GLY A 280 -0.79 -1.88 2.84
C GLY A 280 0.39 -2.11 1.91
N GLY A 281 1.46 -1.35 2.13
CA GLY A 281 2.58 -1.26 1.20
C GLY A 281 2.39 -0.17 0.16
N GLY A 282 3.10 -0.30 -0.97
CA GLY A 282 3.07 0.68 -2.05
C GLY A 282 2.04 0.38 -3.14
N ASN A 283 2.02 1.23 -4.16
CA ASN A 283 1.35 0.95 -5.42
C ASN A 283 2.17 -0.09 -6.19
N VAL A 284 1.96 -1.35 -5.83
CA VAL A 284 2.77 -2.49 -6.25
C VAL A 284 2.64 -2.76 -7.75
N PHE A 285 3.80 -2.96 -8.39
CA PHE A 285 3.91 -3.53 -9.72
C PHE A 285 4.94 -4.67 -9.68
N GLY A 286 4.44 -5.90 -9.58
CA GLY A 286 5.27 -7.08 -9.44
C GLY A 286 5.67 -7.40 -7.99
N LEU A 287 5.87 -8.65 -7.75
CA LEU A 287 6.29 -9.25 -6.49
C LEU A 287 7.51 -10.13 -6.70
N GLU A 288 8.27 -10.36 -5.66
CA GLU A 288 9.49 -11.15 -5.72
C GLU A 288 9.71 -11.98 -4.46
N PHE A 289 9.91 -13.29 -4.64
CA PHE A 289 10.43 -14.17 -3.59
C PHE A 289 11.94 -14.35 -3.73
N ASP A 290 12.70 -14.17 -2.66
CA ASP A 290 14.12 -14.54 -2.67
C ASP A 290 14.33 -16.04 -2.41
N ALA A 291 15.59 -16.50 -2.38
CA ALA A 291 15.95 -17.89 -2.14
C ALA A 291 15.50 -18.44 -0.77
N GLU A 292 15.20 -17.58 0.17
CA GLU A 292 14.68 -17.91 1.51
C GLU A 292 13.15 -17.91 1.55
N GLY A 293 12.50 -17.56 0.43
CA GLY A 293 11.05 -17.41 0.35
C GLY A 293 10.50 -16.17 1.07
N ARG A 294 11.29 -15.14 1.25
CA ARG A 294 10.85 -13.82 1.72
C ARG A 294 10.23 -13.05 0.58
N LEU A 295 9.15 -12.33 0.86
CA LEU A 295 8.37 -11.62 -0.15
C LEU A 295 8.70 -10.13 -0.17
N PHE A 296 9.02 -9.62 -1.34
CA PHE A 296 9.37 -8.21 -1.57
C PHE A 296 8.57 -7.61 -2.73
N SER A 297 8.50 -6.28 -2.74
CA SER A 297 8.11 -5.51 -3.92
C SER A 297 8.84 -4.17 -3.96
N GLY A 298 8.92 -3.58 -5.14
CA GLY A 298 9.02 -2.15 -5.29
C GLY A 298 7.66 -1.48 -5.08
N HIS A 299 7.53 -0.23 -5.43
CA HIS A 299 6.23 0.41 -5.61
C HIS A 299 6.35 1.68 -6.46
N ASN A 300 5.25 2.08 -7.06
CA ASN A 300 5.19 3.26 -7.91
C ASN A 300 5.01 4.54 -7.07
N GLY A 301 6.03 4.90 -6.32
CA GLY A 301 6.09 6.10 -5.49
C GLY A 301 7.52 6.63 -5.39
N GLY A 302 7.69 7.95 -5.32
CA GLY A 302 9.02 8.58 -5.30
C GLY A 302 9.89 8.15 -4.13
N ASP A 303 11.21 8.06 -4.35
CA ASP A 303 12.25 7.74 -3.37
C ASP A 303 12.04 6.41 -2.61
N THR A 304 11.36 5.49 -3.23
CA THR A 304 11.02 4.21 -2.58
C THR A 304 12.18 3.23 -2.64
N ARG A 305 12.31 2.44 -1.58
CA ARG A 305 13.28 1.34 -1.46
C ARG A 305 12.61 -0.03 -1.50
N GLY A 306 11.28 -0.05 -1.66
CA GLY A 306 10.49 -1.26 -1.68
C GLY A 306 10.07 -1.74 -0.30
N TRP A 307 9.37 -2.85 -0.28
CA TRP A 307 8.69 -3.41 0.88
C TRP A 307 9.13 -4.85 1.13
N HIS A 308 9.29 -5.20 2.39
CA HIS A 308 9.40 -6.58 2.86
C HIS A 308 8.08 -6.97 3.52
N TYR A 309 7.35 -7.91 2.94
CA TYR A 309 6.04 -8.32 3.41
C TYR A 309 6.12 -9.52 4.35
N VAL A 310 5.40 -9.41 5.46
CA VAL A 310 5.19 -10.49 6.41
C VAL A 310 3.69 -10.81 6.45
N GLN A 311 3.34 -12.09 6.54
CA GLN A 311 1.95 -12.54 6.59
C GLN A 311 1.20 -11.95 7.79
N GLU A 312 -0.06 -11.55 7.63
CA GLU A 312 -0.92 -10.90 8.64
C GLU A 312 -0.43 -9.51 9.09
N ALA A 313 0.51 -8.89 8.36
CA ALA A 313 1.04 -7.58 8.71
C ALA A 313 0.24 -6.43 8.08
N TYR A 314 0.25 -5.29 8.79
CA TYR A 314 -0.24 -4.00 8.29
C TYR A 314 0.96 -3.12 7.95
N LEU A 315 1.15 -2.79 6.69
CA LEU A 315 2.23 -1.93 6.21
C LEU A 315 1.70 -0.52 5.92
N LEU A 316 2.58 0.47 5.99
CA LEU A 316 2.26 1.85 5.65
C LEU A 316 1.71 1.92 4.21
N LYS A 317 0.46 2.35 4.06
CA LYS A 317 -0.15 2.54 2.73
C LYS A 317 0.44 3.75 2.02
N GLN A 318 0.74 3.61 0.74
CA GLN A 318 1.16 4.74 -0.09
C GLN A 318 0.11 5.85 -0.08
N GLY A 319 0.61 7.09 -0.17
CA GLY A 319 -0.26 8.26 -0.25
C GLY A 319 -0.99 8.56 1.04
N ARG A 320 -0.42 8.20 2.17
CA ARG A 320 -0.89 8.49 3.51
C ARG A 320 -0.83 9.99 3.83
N THR A 321 -1.55 10.77 3.13
CA THR A 321 -2.13 11.99 3.68
C THR A 321 -3.43 11.59 4.36
N PRO A 322 -3.86 12.24 5.44
CA PRO A 322 -5.07 11.85 6.15
C PRO A 322 -6.19 11.51 5.16
N ASN A 323 -6.65 10.27 5.17
CA ASN A 323 -7.82 9.78 4.43
C ASN A 323 -7.69 9.63 2.90
N LYS A 324 -6.51 9.60 2.30
CA LYS A 324 -6.42 9.40 0.84
C LYS A 324 -6.77 7.98 0.43
N PHE A 325 -6.32 6.96 1.21
CA PHE A 325 -6.50 5.55 0.88
C PHE A 325 -6.97 4.71 2.07
N GLY A 326 -7.72 5.33 2.95
CA GLY A 326 -8.26 4.70 4.14
C GLY A 326 -7.24 4.35 5.24
N PRO A 327 -7.71 4.17 6.47
CA PRO A 327 -6.91 3.56 7.53
C PRO A 327 -6.75 2.05 7.27
N PRO A 328 -5.90 1.34 8.05
CA PRO A 328 -5.93 -0.11 8.11
C PRO A 328 -7.36 -0.63 8.36
N ALA A 329 -7.70 -1.77 7.75
CA ALA A 329 -9.02 -2.39 7.96
C ALA A 329 -9.28 -2.70 9.43
N ASN A 330 -8.22 -3.06 10.17
CA ASN A 330 -8.29 -3.18 11.62
C ASN A 330 -8.09 -1.80 12.30
N PRO A 331 -9.13 -1.21 12.91
CA PRO A 331 -9.04 0.09 13.57
C PRO A 331 -8.13 0.06 14.81
N PHE A 332 -7.79 -1.12 15.29
CA PHE A 332 -6.93 -1.35 16.46
C PHE A 332 -5.51 -1.77 16.09
N ALA A 333 -5.11 -1.66 14.82
CA ALA A 333 -3.74 -1.93 14.39
C ALA A 333 -2.72 -1.02 15.12
N PHE A 334 -3.09 0.22 15.43
CA PHE A 334 -2.32 1.22 16.19
C PHE A 334 -0.87 1.40 15.71
N GLY A 335 -0.63 1.16 14.44
CA GLY A 335 0.65 1.32 13.79
C GLY A 335 0.69 0.59 12.46
N ASP A 336 1.77 0.79 11.74
CA ASP A 336 2.06 0.14 10.47
C ASP A 336 3.57 -0.06 10.30
N LEU A 337 3.95 -1.11 9.59
CA LEU A 337 5.35 -1.39 9.29
C LEU A 337 5.85 -0.44 8.20
N PRO A 338 7.06 0.10 8.35
CA PRO A 338 7.66 0.99 7.39
C PRO A 338 8.14 0.24 6.13
N MET A 339 8.33 0.97 5.02
CA MET A 339 9.13 0.47 3.92
C MET A 339 10.60 0.31 4.33
N MET A 340 11.36 -0.45 3.55
CA MET A 340 12.81 -0.59 3.75
C MET A 340 13.47 0.79 3.68
N ARG A 341 14.35 1.08 4.63
CA ARG A 341 15.18 2.28 4.59
C ARG A 341 16.28 2.11 3.54
N GLY A 342 16.84 3.20 3.03
CA GLY A 342 17.90 3.04 2.05
C GLY A 342 18.58 4.28 1.59
N GLY A 343 19.30 4.15 0.48
CA GLY A 343 20.21 5.10 -0.14
C GLY A 343 19.58 6.42 -0.59
N LYS A 344 20.33 7.17 -1.42
CA LYS A 344 19.98 8.55 -1.79
C LYS A 344 19.57 8.70 -3.26
N ILE A 345 19.68 7.63 -4.08
CA ILE A 345 19.30 7.71 -5.49
C ILE A 345 17.77 7.95 -5.56
N SER A 346 17.39 9.05 -6.18
CA SER A 346 15.99 9.36 -6.46
C SER A 346 15.44 8.33 -7.46
N ARG A 347 14.30 7.69 -7.13
CA ARG A 347 13.75 6.63 -7.97
C ARG A 347 12.27 6.35 -7.74
N PHE A 348 11.67 5.80 -8.79
CA PHE A 348 10.48 4.97 -8.72
C PHE A 348 10.91 3.51 -8.83
N SER A 349 10.72 2.71 -7.82
CA SER A 349 10.97 1.26 -7.91
C SER A 349 9.71 0.56 -8.39
N HIS A 350 9.45 0.60 -9.71
CA HIS A 350 8.22 0.06 -10.28
C HIS A 350 8.10 -1.44 -10.02
N ASN A 351 9.10 -2.20 -10.45
CA ASN A 351 9.28 -3.61 -10.11
C ASN A 351 10.68 -3.79 -9.52
N THR A 352 10.81 -4.66 -8.55
CA THR A 352 12.09 -4.96 -7.88
C THR A 352 12.24 -6.46 -7.77
N ILE A 353 13.41 -6.97 -8.19
CA ILE A 353 13.78 -8.38 -8.09
C ILE A 353 15.05 -8.57 -7.27
N VAL A 354 15.28 -9.81 -6.81
CA VAL A 354 16.57 -10.27 -6.29
C VAL A 354 17.33 -10.96 -7.41
N CYS A 355 18.55 -10.50 -7.69
CA CYS A 355 19.39 -11.07 -8.74
C CYS A 355 19.92 -12.45 -8.33
N GLU A 356 19.50 -13.51 -9.01
CA GLU A 356 19.88 -14.90 -8.72
C GLU A 356 20.06 -15.70 -10.02
N GLY A 357 21.06 -15.31 -10.82
CA GLY A 357 21.33 -15.94 -12.11
C GLY A 357 22.82 -16.11 -12.42
N THR A 358 23.20 -17.22 -13.05
CA THR A 358 24.59 -17.58 -13.37
C THR A 358 25.22 -16.69 -14.42
N ALA A 359 24.42 -16.04 -15.25
CA ALA A 359 24.92 -15.11 -16.27
C ALA A 359 25.17 -13.69 -15.73
N LEU A 360 25.02 -13.46 -14.43
CA LEU A 360 25.25 -12.17 -13.80
C LEU A 360 26.61 -12.12 -13.10
N PRO A 361 27.27 -10.94 -13.05
CA PRO A 361 28.48 -10.75 -12.27
C PRO A 361 28.26 -11.06 -10.77
N LYS A 362 29.30 -11.58 -10.09
CA LYS A 362 29.22 -11.88 -8.64
C LYS A 362 28.75 -10.70 -7.79
N ARG A 363 29.13 -9.46 -8.15
CA ARG A 363 28.73 -8.25 -7.44
C ARG A 363 27.22 -8.01 -7.43
N MET A 364 26.48 -8.58 -8.39
CA MET A 364 25.01 -8.45 -8.46
C MET A 364 24.28 -9.56 -7.71
N GLN A 365 24.92 -10.71 -7.45
CA GLN A 365 24.25 -11.85 -6.80
C GLN A 365 23.64 -11.47 -5.47
N HIS A 366 22.38 -11.88 -5.26
CA HIS A 366 21.55 -11.67 -4.07
C HIS A 366 21.24 -10.19 -3.74
N LYS A 367 21.48 -9.27 -4.68
CA LYS A 367 21.17 -7.84 -4.54
C LYS A 367 19.82 -7.51 -5.18
N PHE A 368 19.22 -6.41 -4.75
CA PHE A 368 18.02 -5.89 -5.41
C PHE A 368 18.40 -5.18 -6.71
N LEU A 369 17.61 -5.44 -7.75
CA LEU A 369 17.56 -4.66 -8.96
C LEU A 369 16.17 -4.10 -9.14
N ALA A 370 16.05 -2.77 -9.17
CA ALA A 370 14.78 -2.06 -9.29
C ALA A 370 14.67 -1.34 -10.64
N ALA A 371 13.53 -1.50 -11.30
CA ALA A 371 13.21 -0.78 -12.53
C ALA A 371 12.65 0.62 -12.22
N ASP A 372 13.20 1.65 -12.86
CA ASP A 372 12.69 3.01 -12.80
C ASP A 372 12.21 3.49 -14.18
N PRO A 373 10.91 3.40 -14.46
CA PRO A 373 10.36 3.79 -15.75
C PRO A 373 10.30 5.30 -15.96
N LEU A 374 10.50 6.11 -14.91
CA LEU A 374 10.41 7.57 -15.02
C LEU A 374 11.78 8.23 -15.26
N HIS A 375 12.85 7.58 -14.83
CA HIS A 375 14.22 8.10 -14.98
C HIS A 375 15.07 7.30 -15.96
N GLN A 376 14.48 6.37 -16.70
CA GLN A 376 15.13 5.57 -17.76
C GLN A 376 16.36 4.79 -17.29
N TYR A 377 16.32 4.21 -16.08
CA TYR A 377 17.43 3.41 -15.56
C TYR A 377 16.99 2.26 -14.67
N LEU A 378 17.91 1.37 -14.39
CA LEU A 378 17.81 0.38 -13.34
C LEU A 378 18.74 0.72 -12.18
N VAL A 379 18.31 0.46 -10.94
CA VAL A 379 19.10 0.72 -9.73
C VAL A 379 19.46 -0.58 -9.05
N LEU A 380 20.76 -0.82 -8.88
CA LEU A 380 21.28 -1.93 -8.08
C LEU A 380 21.42 -1.49 -6.62
N SER A 381 20.95 -2.31 -5.68
CA SER A 381 21.05 -2.01 -4.26
C SER A 381 21.48 -3.24 -3.46
N GLU A 382 22.37 -3.06 -2.52
CA GLU A 382 22.70 -4.06 -1.52
C GLU A 382 21.53 -4.20 -0.54
N ARG A 383 21.25 -5.44 -0.15
CA ARG A 383 20.27 -5.79 0.87
C ARG A 383 20.99 -6.09 2.17
N ILE A 384 20.72 -5.30 3.19
CA ILE A 384 21.38 -5.37 4.50
C ILE A 384 20.34 -5.83 5.53
N LYS A 385 20.59 -6.93 6.22
CA LYS A 385 19.69 -7.43 7.27
C LYS A 385 19.64 -6.44 8.44
N ARG A 386 18.43 -6.09 8.87
CA ARG A 386 18.18 -5.24 10.03
C ARG A 386 17.11 -5.88 10.91
N GLY A 387 17.56 -6.67 11.88
CA GLY A 387 16.64 -7.39 12.74
C GLY A 387 15.78 -8.38 11.94
N SER A 388 14.47 -8.23 12.04
CA SER A 388 13.47 -9.05 11.33
C SER A 388 13.18 -8.58 9.90
N THR A 389 13.81 -7.50 9.43
CA THR A 389 13.61 -6.94 8.08
C THR A 389 14.94 -6.50 7.47
N PHE A 390 14.88 -5.59 6.48
CA PHE A 390 16.03 -5.17 5.70
C PHE A 390 16.08 -3.65 5.52
N GLU A 391 17.26 -3.15 5.23
CA GLU A 391 17.49 -1.84 4.65
C GLU A 391 18.34 -2.00 3.38
N THR A 392 18.43 -0.97 2.56
CA THR A 392 19.14 -1.00 1.29
C THR A 392 20.26 0.04 1.24
N LYS A 393 21.29 -0.28 0.46
CA LYS A 393 22.36 0.65 0.10
C LYS A 393 22.50 0.66 -1.41
N ASP A 394 22.29 1.82 -2.03
CA ASP A 394 22.41 1.95 -3.49
C ASP A 394 23.86 1.78 -3.94
N LEU A 395 24.07 1.01 -5.00
CA LEU A 395 25.39 0.65 -5.54
C LEU A 395 25.66 1.27 -6.91
N GLY A 396 24.62 1.68 -7.65
CA GLY A 396 24.78 2.28 -8.97
C GLY A 396 23.66 1.92 -9.94
N PHE A 397 23.96 2.11 -11.21
CA PHE A 397 23.01 1.96 -12.30
C PHE A 397 23.53 0.95 -13.33
N PRO A 398 23.18 -0.33 -13.21
CA PRO A 398 23.59 -1.36 -14.16
C PRO A 398 23.21 -1.06 -15.60
N LEU A 399 22.11 -0.35 -15.80
CA LEU A 399 21.62 0.10 -17.10
C LEU A 399 20.97 1.48 -16.97
N LYS A 400 21.32 2.36 -17.92
CA LYS A 400 20.65 3.63 -18.20
C LYS A 400 20.36 3.76 -19.67
N SER A 401 19.37 4.56 -20.04
CA SER A 401 19.15 4.93 -21.43
C SER A 401 19.03 6.44 -21.61
N LYS A 402 19.57 6.95 -22.70
CA LYS A 402 19.34 8.32 -23.17
C LYS A 402 18.07 8.44 -24.01
N ASP A 403 17.46 7.32 -24.38
CA ASP A 403 16.15 7.31 -24.99
C ASP A 403 15.08 7.65 -23.96
N PHE A 404 14.44 8.78 -24.14
CA PHE A 404 13.41 9.28 -23.21
C PHE A 404 12.20 8.35 -23.14
N ARG A 405 11.93 7.54 -24.17
CA ARG A 405 10.81 6.60 -24.23
C ARG A 405 11.12 5.25 -23.56
N PHE A 406 12.35 4.98 -23.16
CA PHE A 406 12.70 3.76 -22.42
C PHE A 406 11.96 3.74 -21.07
N ARG A 407 11.07 2.74 -20.91
CA ARG A 407 10.21 2.58 -19.72
C ARG A 407 10.32 1.17 -19.16
N PRO A 408 11.40 0.84 -18.44
CA PRO A 408 11.54 -0.48 -17.83
C PRO A 408 10.48 -0.67 -16.75
N VAL A 409 9.50 -1.52 -17.00
CA VAL A 409 8.36 -1.72 -16.07
C VAL A 409 8.39 -3.07 -15.37
N TYR A 410 9.05 -4.09 -15.93
CA TYR A 410 9.11 -5.41 -15.34
C TYR A 410 10.47 -6.06 -15.54
N LEU A 411 10.95 -6.76 -14.51
CA LEU A 411 12.21 -7.49 -14.48
C LEU A 411 11.92 -8.93 -14.05
N THR A 412 12.67 -9.89 -14.60
CA THR A 412 12.61 -11.28 -14.15
C THR A 412 13.93 -12.00 -14.32
N ASN A 413 14.24 -12.93 -13.41
CA ASN A 413 15.36 -13.86 -13.57
C ASN A 413 14.99 -14.91 -14.62
N ALA A 414 15.80 -15.04 -15.66
CA ALA A 414 15.53 -15.90 -16.82
C ALA A 414 16.16 -17.29 -16.68
N PRO A 415 15.67 -18.31 -17.44
CA PRO A 415 16.22 -19.66 -17.46
C PRO A 415 17.70 -19.71 -17.82
N ASP A 416 18.16 -18.83 -18.72
CA ASP A 416 19.56 -18.72 -19.16
C ASP A 416 20.50 -18.10 -18.11
N GLY A 417 19.96 -17.73 -16.95
CA GLY A 417 20.69 -17.11 -15.84
C GLY A 417 20.92 -15.63 -15.95
N SER A 418 20.36 -14.98 -16.93
CA SER A 418 20.35 -13.53 -17.12
C SER A 418 19.12 -12.86 -16.48
N ILE A 419 18.98 -11.55 -16.63
CA ILE A 419 17.78 -10.80 -16.28
C ILE A 419 17.13 -10.25 -17.55
N TYR A 420 15.81 -10.48 -17.65
CA TYR A 420 15.01 -9.90 -18.72
C TYR A 420 14.31 -8.64 -18.24
N VAL A 421 14.21 -7.67 -19.15
CA VAL A 421 13.64 -6.34 -18.90
C VAL A 421 12.52 -6.09 -19.91
N ALA A 422 11.30 -5.90 -19.41
CA ALA A 422 10.20 -5.41 -20.24
C ALA A 422 10.26 -3.89 -20.33
N ASP A 423 10.41 -3.38 -21.52
CA ASP A 423 10.35 -1.97 -21.86
C ASP A 423 8.98 -1.65 -22.45
N PHE A 424 8.13 -0.99 -21.68
CA PHE A 424 6.80 -0.57 -22.11
C PHE A 424 6.84 0.45 -23.26
N TYR A 425 7.96 1.11 -23.42
CA TYR A 425 8.32 2.05 -24.46
C TYR A 425 7.26 3.11 -24.75
N GLU A 426 7.04 3.99 -23.82
CA GLU A 426 6.08 5.07 -23.91
C GLU A 426 6.72 6.44 -23.68
N HIS A 427 6.12 7.45 -24.31
CA HIS A 427 6.55 8.82 -24.07
C HIS A 427 6.52 9.16 -22.58
N TYR A 428 5.45 8.82 -21.88
CA TYR A 428 5.28 8.97 -20.45
C TYR A 428 4.22 8.04 -19.90
N ILE A 429 4.34 7.62 -18.64
CA ILE A 429 3.36 6.76 -17.96
C ILE A 429 2.75 7.56 -16.81
N ALA A 430 1.61 8.22 -17.04
CA ALA A 430 0.87 8.92 -16.00
C ALA A 430 -0.59 9.14 -16.39
N HIS A 431 -1.40 9.53 -15.42
CA HIS A 431 -2.82 9.80 -15.59
C HIS A 431 -3.12 10.89 -16.65
N GLY A 432 -2.20 11.84 -16.86
CA GLY A 432 -2.35 12.90 -17.84
C GLY A 432 -2.40 12.43 -19.29
N GLN A 433 -1.77 11.30 -19.64
CA GLN A 433 -1.75 10.76 -21.00
C GLN A 433 -3.14 10.42 -21.54
N HIS A 434 -4.08 10.11 -20.67
CA HIS A 434 -5.46 9.81 -21.02
C HIS A 434 -6.16 10.92 -21.80
N TYR A 435 -5.74 12.16 -21.56
CA TYR A 435 -6.38 13.34 -22.13
C TYR A 435 -5.68 13.85 -23.38
N GLN A 436 -4.51 13.29 -23.69
CA GLN A 436 -3.62 13.83 -24.71
C GLN A 436 -3.43 12.92 -25.91
N SER A 437 -4.09 11.77 -25.95
CA SER A 437 -3.93 10.74 -26.99
C SER A 437 -2.46 10.35 -27.24
N GLN A 438 -1.64 10.36 -26.20
CA GLN A 438 -0.19 10.15 -26.28
C GLN A 438 0.21 8.71 -25.99
N ILE A 439 -0.66 7.76 -26.26
CA ILE A 439 -0.42 6.34 -26.03
C ILE A 439 -0.10 5.69 -27.35
N ASP A 440 1.03 4.99 -27.41
CA ASP A 440 1.45 4.20 -28.54
C ASP A 440 1.31 2.69 -28.25
N PRO A 441 0.15 2.07 -28.53
CA PRO A 441 -0.08 0.67 -28.20
C PRO A 441 0.68 -0.30 -29.10
N ASN A 442 1.47 0.20 -30.06
CA ASN A 442 2.15 -0.60 -31.08
C ASN A 442 3.66 -0.71 -30.86
N THR A 443 4.19 -0.09 -29.82
CA THR A 443 5.61 -0.15 -29.48
C THR A 443 5.84 -0.92 -28.18
N GLY A 444 7.01 -1.51 -28.03
CA GLY A 444 7.44 -2.24 -26.84
C GLY A 444 8.62 -3.16 -27.13
N ARG A 445 9.47 -3.42 -26.14
CA ARG A 445 10.70 -4.17 -26.35
C ARG A 445 11.04 -5.03 -25.15
N ILE A 446 11.83 -6.06 -25.37
CA ILE A 446 12.40 -6.91 -24.33
C ILE A 446 13.90 -6.96 -24.50
N TYR A 447 14.59 -6.64 -23.42
CA TYR A 447 16.05 -6.68 -23.34
C TYR A 447 16.52 -7.75 -22.35
N ARG A 448 17.77 -8.20 -22.53
CA ARG A 448 18.46 -9.13 -21.63
C ARG A 448 19.73 -8.45 -21.10
N ILE A 449 19.91 -8.48 -19.78
CA ILE A 449 21.11 -8.01 -19.10
C ILE A 449 21.92 -9.21 -18.63
N ARG A 450 23.19 -9.25 -18.98
CA ARG A 450 24.14 -10.31 -18.60
C ARG A 450 25.55 -9.79 -18.42
N SER A 451 26.42 -10.59 -17.83
CA SER A 451 27.87 -10.34 -17.89
C SER A 451 28.38 -10.46 -19.32
N ARG A 452 29.35 -9.62 -19.69
CA ARG A 452 30.00 -9.72 -21.02
C ARG A 452 30.67 -11.07 -21.25
N GLU A 453 31.21 -11.65 -20.19
CA GLU A 453 31.94 -12.92 -20.23
C GLU A 453 31.02 -14.13 -20.07
N ALA A 454 29.73 -13.93 -19.74
CA ALA A 454 28.84 -15.03 -19.48
C ALA A 454 28.55 -15.84 -20.75
N LYS A 455 28.75 -17.13 -20.65
CA LYS A 455 28.16 -18.08 -21.60
C LYS A 455 26.71 -18.32 -21.16
N LEU A 456 25.80 -18.05 -22.06
CA LEU A 456 24.37 -18.33 -21.82
C LEU A 456 24.16 -19.84 -21.88
N ASN A 457 23.42 -20.37 -20.93
CA ASN A 457 22.95 -21.74 -21.00
C ASN A 457 21.75 -21.80 -21.94
N ALA A 458 21.70 -22.83 -22.77
CA ALA A 458 20.48 -23.14 -23.53
C ALA A 458 19.32 -23.37 -22.53
N SER A 459 18.12 -22.96 -22.90
CA SER A 459 16.94 -23.24 -22.10
C SER A 459 16.79 -24.76 -21.94
N THR A 460 16.65 -25.22 -20.71
CA THR A 460 16.46 -26.64 -20.42
C THR A 460 14.97 -26.88 -20.15
N ASP A 461 14.35 -27.78 -20.87
CA ASP A 461 12.99 -28.24 -20.61
C ASP A 461 12.96 -29.11 -19.35
N LEU A 462 12.53 -28.52 -18.22
CA LEU A 462 12.42 -29.23 -16.95
C LEU A 462 11.19 -30.14 -16.90
N SER A 463 10.22 -29.98 -17.81
CA SER A 463 9.00 -30.81 -17.81
C SER A 463 9.24 -32.27 -18.19
N ASN A 464 10.36 -32.53 -18.84
CA ASN A 464 10.77 -33.88 -19.27
C ASN A 464 11.72 -34.59 -18.27
N LEU A 465 12.11 -33.91 -17.19
CA LEU A 465 13.01 -34.48 -16.18
C LEU A 465 12.28 -35.44 -15.23
N ASN A 466 12.98 -36.53 -14.86
CA ASN A 466 12.48 -37.42 -13.83
C ASN A 466 12.63 -36.80 -12.42
N PRO A 467 11.99 -37.36 -11.37
CA PRO A 467 12.02 -36.82 -10.02
C PRO A 467 13.43 -36.63 -9.44
N ASP A 468 14.35 -37.55 -9.74
CA ASP A 468 15.72 -37.47 -9.21
C ASP A 468 16.48 -36.29 -9.84
N GLN A 469 16.36 -36.10 -11.14
CA GLN A 469 16.90 -34.96 -11.84
C GLN A 469 16.29 -33.65 -11.34
N LEU A 470 15.00 -33.61 -11.07
CA LEU A 470 14.35 -32.42 -10.50
C LEU A 470 14.84 -32.09 -9.09
N ILE A 471 15.16 -33.09 -8.26
CA ILE A 471 15.76 -32.88 -6.94
C ILE A 471 17.13 -32.21 -7.06
N GLU A 472 17.95 -32.60 -8.04
CA GLU A 472 19.24 -31.94 -8.29
C GLU A 472 19.07 -30.46 -8.65
N HIS A 473 18.01 -30.11 -9.39
CA HIS A 473 17.67 -28.73 -9.71
C HIS A 473 17.26 -27.88 -8.49
N LEU A 474 16.95 -28.44 -7.33
CA LEU A 474 16.71 -27.68 -6.10
C LEU A 474 17.98 -26.95 -5.61
N GLU A 475 19.16 -27.39 -6.01
CA GLU A 475 20.45 -26.74 -5.72
C GLU A 475 20.98 -25.89 -6.87
N HIS A 476 20.24 -25.79 -7.98
CA HIS A 476 20.71 -25.05 -9.14
C HIS A 476 20.94 -23.57 -8.79
N PRO A 477 22.04 -22.95 -9.24
CA PRO A 477 22.33 -21.54 -8.91
C PRO A 477 21.30 -20.56 -9.47
N ASN A 478 20.67 -20.84 -10.62
CA ASN A 478 19.60 -20.01 -11.17
C ASN A 478 18.29 -20.23 -10.43
N LYS A 479 17.66 -19.14 -10.07
CA LYS A 479 16.37 -19.11 -9.42
C LYS A 479 15.26 -19.82 -10.18
N TRP A 480 15.14 -19.57 -11.49
CA TRP A 480 14.09 -20.16 -12.30
C TRP A 480 14.11 -21.70 -12.22
N HIS A 481 15.28 -22.31 -12.31
CA HIS A 481 15.45 -23.77 -12.19
C HIS A 481 14.96 -24.31 -10.85
N ARG A 482 15.38 -23.67 -9.75
CA ARG A 482 14.95 -24.08 -8.40
C ARG A 482 13.44 -23.98 -8.21
N GLN A 483 12.84 -22.84 -8.59
CA GLN A 483 11.40 -22.60 -8.44
C GLN A 483 10.57 -23.52 -9.32
N THR A 484 11.01 -23.78 -10.56
CA THR A 484 10.33 -24.69 -11.47
C THR A 484 10.41 -26.13 -10.98
N ALA A 485 11.58 -26.58 -10.49
CA ALA A 485 11.75 -27.90 -9.89
C ALA A 485 10.82 -28.11 -8.69
N VAL A 486 10.73 -27.14 -7.77
CA VAL A 486 9.79 -27.17 -6.62
C VAL A 486 8.35 -27.38 -7.10
N ARG A 487 7.89 -26.63 -8.11
CA ARG A 487 6.52 -26.76 -8.64
C ARG A 487 6.25 -28.11 -9.30
N LEU A 488 7.21 -28.62 -10.06
CA LEU A 488 7.07 -29.92 -10.72
C LEU A 488 7.07 -31.06 -9.71
N LEU A 489 8.01 -31.07 -8.76
CA LEU A 489 8.06 -32.05 -7.65
C LEU A 489 6.80 -31.98 -6.79
N GLY A 490 6.26 -30.79 -6.52
CA GLY A 490 5.03 -30.58 -5.74
C GLY A 490 3.76 -31.13 -6.39
N LYS A 491 3.82 -31.58 -7.64
CA LYS A 491 2.70 -32.24 -8.36
C LYS A 491 2.80 -33.77 -8.38
N ILE A 492 3.93 -34.32 -7.94
CA ILE A 492 4.20 -35.74 -7.92
C ILE A 492 3.82 -36.29 -6.54
N ASN A 493 2.94 -37.27 -6.52
CA ASN A 493 2.56 -38.02 -5.32
C ASN A 493 3.18 -39.42 -5.38
N ASP A 494 4.39 -39.54 -4.82
CA ASP A 494 5.17 -40.78 -4.79
C ASP A 494 5.87 -40.94 -3.44
N GLU A 495 5.80 -42.12 -2.84
CA GLU A 495 6.31 -42.37 -1.48
C GLU A 495 7.84 -42.33 -1.43
N ASN A 496 8.52 -42.86 -2.46
CA ASN A 496 9.98 -42.85 -2.54
C ASN A 496 10.50 -41.41 -2.69
N LEU A 497 9.84 -40.61 -3.53
CA LEU A 497 10.13 -39.19 -3.67
C LEU A 497 9.92 -38.48 -2.34
N THR A 498 8.82 -38.75 -1.64
CA THR A 498 8.51 -38.16 -0.32
C THR A 498 9.64 -38.41 0.66
N GLN A 499 10.11 -39.67 0.76
CA GLN A 499 11.20 -40.03 1.67
C GLN A 499 12.53 -39.34 1.26
N LYS A 500 12.82 -39.21 -0.04
CA LYS A 500 14.00 -38.52 -0.52
C LYS A 500 13.94 -37.03 -0.13
N LEU A 501 12.81 -36.35 -0.33
CA LEU A 501 12.60 -34.94 0.03
C LEU A 501 12.72 -34.69 1.55
N ILE A 502 12.19 -35.60 2.38
CA ILE A 502 12.36 -35.57 3.84
C ILE A 502 13.83 -35.66 4.22
N ASN A 503 14.56 -36.61 3.65
CA ASN A 503 15.99 -36.81 3.93
C ASN A 503 16.81 -35.60 3.48
N TRP A 504 16.48 -35.05 2.31
CA TRP A 504 17.13 -33.86 1.80
C TRP A 504 16.90 -32.64 2.71
N THR A 505 15.64 -32.40 3.13
CA THR A 505 15.31 -31.35 4.09
C THR A 505 16.13 -31.48 5.38
N LYS A 506 16.28 -32.71 5.92
CA LYS A 506 17.02 -32.94 7.16
C LYS A 506 18.53 -32.77 7.01
N SER A 507 19.10 -33.06 5.85
CA SER A 507 20.56 -33.08 5.64
C SER A 507 21.15 -31.74 5.27
N LYS A 508 20.40 -30.86 4.56
CA LYS A 508 20.87 -29.55 4.13
C LYS A 508 20.71 -28.52 5.23
N ARG A 509 21.64 -27.58 5.30
CA ARG A 509 21.68 -26.56 6.38
C ARG A 509 21.61 -25.12 5.87
N ASN A 510 21.11 -24.94 4.69
CA ASN A 510 20.98 -23.64 4.01
C ASN A 510 19.65 -23.56 3.24
N HIS A 511 19.47 -22.52 2.47
CA HIS A 511 18.26 -22.29 1.68
C HIS A 511 17.93 -23.43 0.68
N HIS A 512 18.87 -24.26 0.28
CA HIS A 512 18.59 -25.43 -0.57
C HIS A 512 17.66 -26.46 0.11
N ALA A 513 17.68 -26.56 1.45
CA ALA A 513 16.72 -27.39 2.19
C ALA A 513 15.27 -26.90 2.04
N LEU A 514 15.06 -25.62 1.77
CA LEU A 514 13.73 -25.04 1.60
C LEU A 514 13.02 -25.58 0.37
N GLY A 515 13.73 -25.80 -0.74
CA GLY A 515 13.15 -26.36 -1.95
C GLY A 515 12.46 -27.70 -1.71
N SER A 516 13.09 -28.60 -0.96
CA SER A 516 12.51 -29.90 -0.62
C SER A 516 11.33 -29.78 0.36
N LEU A 517 11.42 -28.90 1.36
CA LEU A 517 10.31 -28.62 2.28
C LEU A 517 9.09 -28.08 1.54
N TRP A 518 9.29 -27.14 0.59
CA TRP A 518 8.23 -26.57 -0.23
C TRP A 518 7.60 -27.61 -1.16
N ALA A 519 8.41 -28.47 -1.79
CA ALA A 519 7.92 -29.56 -2.63
C ALA A 519 7.07 -30.56 -1.81
N LEU A 520 7.51 -30.94 -0.60
CA LEU A 520 6.75 -31.76 0.34
C LEU A 520 5.40 -31.13 0.71
N HIS A 521 5.38 -29.83 0.93
CA HIS A 521 4.14 -29.11 1.23
C HIS A 521 3.19 -29.11 0.03
N GLN A 522 3.67 -28.77 -1.16
CA GLN A 522 2.87 -28.67 -2.37
C GLN A 522 2.29 -30.02 -2.82
N SER A 523 3.03 -31.11 -2.62
CA SER A 523 2.56 -32.48 -2.90
C SER A 523 1.53 -32.99 -1.88
N GLY A 524 1.35 -32.26 -0.74
CA GLY A 524 0.46 -32.67 0.34
C GLY A 524 1.05 -33.73 1.27
N GLN A 525 2.33 -34.08 1.13
CA GLN A 525 3.01 -35.10 1.92
C GLN A 525 3.66 -34.59 3.21
N LEU A 526 3.61 -33.27 3.45
CA LEU A 526 4.11 -32.69 4.70
C LEU A 526 3.13 -32.95 5.86
N SER A 527 3.38 -34.00 6.64
CA SER A 527 2.59 -34.34 7.83
C SER A 527 2.87 -33.37 9.00
N GLU A 528 2.02 -33.41 10.01
CA GLU A 528 2.23 -32.65 11.25
C GLU A 528 3.45 -33.15 12.04
N ASP A 529 3.70 -34.47 12.02
CA ASP A 529 4.89 -35.08 12.64
C ASP A 529 6.19 -34.62 11.97
N HIS A 530 6.18 -34.47 10.65
CA HIS A 530 7.31 -33.85 9.95
C HIS A 530 7.52 -32.42 10.40
N CYS A 531 6.44 -31.62 10.54
CA CYS A 531 6.53 -30.27 11.05
C CYS A 531 7.15 -30.24 12.45
N VAL A 532 6.72 -31.10 13.37
CA VAL A 532 7.29 -31.21 14.73
C VAL A 532 8.81 -31.46 14.70
N GLN A 533 9.29 -32.29 13.80
CA GLN A 533 10.73 -32.53 13.62
C GLN A 533 11.43 -31.27 13.06
N PHE A 534 10.84 -30.62 12.07
CA PHE A 534 11.44 -29.46 11.40
C PHE A 534 11.41 -28.18 12.24
N LEU A 535 10.54 -28.07 13.25
CA LEU A 535 10.63 -27.00 14.26
C LEU A 535 11.96 -26.98 15.02
N GLN A 536 12.71 -28.11 15.03
CA GLN A 536 14.01 -28.21 15.68
C GLN A 536 15.19 -28.15 14.68
N HIS A 537 14.91 -27.84 13.41
CA HIS A 537 15.93 -27.83 12.38
C HIS A 537 16.98 -26.73 12.65
N PRO A 538 18.29 -26.99 12.45
CA PRO A 538 19.35 -25.99 12.74
C PRO A 538 19.25 -24.74 11.87
N TYR A 539 18.72 -24.85 10.66
CA TYR A 539 18.53 -23.72 9.76
C TYR A 539 17.22 -22.97 10.06
N SER A 540 17.31 -21.66 10.36
CA SER A 540 16.15 -20.84 10.76
C SER A 540 15.09 -20.74 9.65
N GLY A 541 15.48 -20.72 8.38
CA GLY A 541 14.56 -20.71 7.26
C GLY A 541 13.60 -21.89 7.26
N ILE A 542 14.08 -23.10 7.58
CA ILE A 542 13.22 -24.30 7.72
C ILE A 542 12.25 -24.14 8.89
N ARG A 543 12.73 -23.64 10.05
CA ARG A 543 11.85 -23.39 11.20
C ARG A 543 10.77 -22.36 10.87
N SER A 544 11.15 -21.26 10.24
CA SER A 544 10.23 -20.19 9.84
C SER A 544 9.13 -20.70 8.89
N TRP A 545 9.50 -21.41 7.82
CA TRP A 545 8.53 -21.97 6.90
C TRP A 545 7.66 -23.07 7.50
N THR A 546 8.21 -23.88 8.39
CA THR A 546 7.44 -24.88 9.14
C THR A 546 6.37 -24.21 10.01
N VAL A 547 6.75 -23.16 10.73
CA VAL A 547 5.83 -22.34 11.53
C VAL A 547 4.72 -21.75 10.65
N ARG A 548 5.07 -21.22 9.47
CA ARG A 548 4.10 -20.68 8.52
C ARG A 548 3.11 -21.75 8.03
N PHE A 549 3.59 -22.94 7.67
CA PHE A 549 2.71 -24.04 7.23
C PHE A 549 1.76 -24.53 8.33
N LEU A 550 2.18 -24.50 9.60
CA LEU A 550 1.30 -24.79 10.73
C LEU A 550 0.19 -23.74 10.83
N GLY A 551 0.50 -22.44 10.63
CA GLY A 551 -0.50 -21.37 10.59
C GLY A 551 -1.47 -21.50 9.42
N ASP A 552 -1.00 -21.92 8.25
CA ASP A 552 -1.82 -22.11 7.06
C ASP A 552 -2.80 -23.29 7.18
N LYS A 553 -2.52 -24.26 8.03
CA LYS A 553 -3.47 -25.32 8.41
C LYS A 553 -4.63 -24.83 9.28
N LYS A 554 -4.48 -23.68 9.97
CA LYS A 554 -5.44 -23.06 10.90
C LYS A 554 -5.84 -23.93 12.11
N SER A 555 -5.51 -25.23 12.11
CA SER A 555 -5.73 -26.16 13.20
C SER A 555 -4.50 -27.07 13.34
N ILE A 556 -3.98 -27.16 14.55
CA ILE A 556 -2.84 -28.02 14.93
C ILE A 556 -3.18 -28.82 16.18
N SER A 557 -2.48 -29.93 16.43
CA SER A 557 -2.66 -30.73 17.65
C SER A 557 -2.11 -30.00 18.89
N GLU A 558 -2.54 -30.41 20.08
CA GLU A 558 -1.99 -29.90 21.35
C GLU A 558 -0.49 -30.19 21.45
N SER A 559 -0.06 -31.36 21.01
CA SER A 559 1.37 -31.73 20.99
C SER A 559 2.20 -30.78 20.11
N THR A 560 1.69 -30.43 18.93
CA THR A 560 2.37 -29.49 18.04
C THR A 560 2.37 -28.05 18.60
N ALA A 561 1.27 -27.64 19.21
CA ALA A 561 1.21 -26.34 19.91
C ALA A 561 2.24 -26.23 21.02
N GLU A 562 2.44 -27.30 21.80
CA GLU A 562 3.47 -27.37 22.85
C GLU A 562 4.89 -27.29 22.25
N LYS A 563 5.15 -27.94 21.11
CA LYS A 563 6.46 -27.83 20.42
C LYS A 563 6.69 -26.42 19.87
N LEU A 564 5.64 -25.78 19.38
CA LEU A 564 5.71 -24.38 18.93
C LEU A 564 5.97 -23.44 20.12
N ARG A 565 5.36 -23.69 21.30
CA ARG A 565 5.62 -22.95 22.51
C ARG A 565 7.08 -23.07 22.97
N ILE A 566 7.63 -24.30 22.92
CA ILE A 566 9.03 -24.55 23.25
C ILE A 566 9.96 -23.85 22.24
N LEU A 567 9.61 -23.84 20.95
CA LEU A 567 10.35 -23.07 19.94
C LEU A 567 10.33 -21.57 20.28
N ALA A 568 9.16 -21.00 20.55
CA ALA A 568 9.03 -19.58 20.92
C ALA A 568 9.92 -19.20 22.10
N GLN A 569 10.08 -20.13 23.08
CA GLN A 569 10.93 -19.94 24.26
C GLN A 569 12.43 -19.96 23.92
N LYS A 570 12.87 -20.79 22.97
CA LYS A 570 14.30 -21.06 22.69
C LYS A 570 14.86 -20.37 21.46
N GLU A 571 13.99 -19.92 20.57
CA GLU A 571 14.38 -19.31 19.29
C GLU A 571 15.24 -18.06 19.47
N THR A 572 16.12 -17.81 18.54
CA THR A 572 17.02 -16.64 18.52
C THR A 572 16.94 -15.82 17.24
N ASP A 573 16.36 -16.36 16.18
CA ASP A 573 16.22 -15.68 14.91
C ASP A 573 14.96 -14.80 14.88
N LEU A 574 15.12 -13.51 14.62
CA LEU A 574 14.04 -12.51 14.65
C LEU A 574 12.99 -12.73 13.54
N GLU A 575 13.38 -13.31 12.39
CA GLU A 575 12.43 -13.63 11.33
C GLU A 575 11.53 -14.83 11.75
N VAL A 576 12.09 -15.80 12.48
CA VAL A 576 11.29 -16.89 13.05
C VAL A 576 10.31 -16.38 14.10
N TRP A 577 10.71 -15.43 14.94
CA TRP A 577 9.79 -14.78 15.89
C TRP A 577 8.69 -14.01 15.20
N SER A 578 9.03 -13.24 14.17
CA SER A 578 8.05 -12.54 13.35
C SER A 578 7.03 -13.53 12.74
N GLN A 579 7.52 -14.67 12.22
CA GLN A 579 6.65 -15.71 11.68
C GLN A 579 5.81 -16.42 12.76
N ILE A 580 6.34 -16.65 13.96
CA ILE A 580 5.53 -17.19 15.06
C ILE A 580 4.42 -16.21 15.41
N ALA A 581 4.73 -14.91 15.55
CA ALA A 581 3.74 -13.86 15.83
C ALA A 581 2.66 -13.75 14.74
N SER A 582 3.02 -13.97 13.47
CA SER A 582 2.06 -14.08 12.37
C SER A 582 1.19 -15.34 12.50
N THR A 583 1.82 -16.49 12.75
CA THR A 583 1.15 -17.81 12.80
C THR A 583 0.14 -17.91 13.94
N VAL A 584 0.46 -17.37 15.12
CA VAL A 584 -0.47 -17.40 16.26
C VAL A 584 -1.73 -16.60 16.03
N GLN A 585 -1.77 -15.68 15.09
CA GLN A 585 -3.00 -14.98 14.67
C GLN A 585 -3.96 -15.88 13.85
N ARG A 586 -3.50 -17.02 13.38
CA ARG A 586 -4.20 -17.89 12.42
C ARG A 586 -4.73 -19.20 13.04
N ILE A 587 -4.28 -19.54 14.23
CA ILE A 587 -4.72 -20.76 14.97
C ILE A 587 -5.58 -20.35 16.17
N ASP A 588 -6.26 -21.32 16.80
CA ASP A 588 -7.17 -21.04 17.92
C ASP A 588 -6.48 -20.46 19.17
N SER A 589 -7.22 -19.70 19.96
CA SER A 589 -6.70 -18.96 21.12
C SER A 589 -6.08 -19.86 22.18
N LYS A 590 -6.62 -21.04 22.42
CA LYS A 590 -6.13 -21.95 23.49
C LYS A 590 -4.70 -22.39 23.20
N LYS A 591 -4.36 -22.57 21.92
CA LYS A 591 -3.03 -22.96 21.45
C LYS A 591 -2.10 -21.76 21.23
N SER A 592 -2.66 -20.63 20.79
CA SER A 592 -1.91 -19.41 20.47
C SER A 592 -1.42 -18.65 21.71
N LEU A 593 -2.28 -18.46 22.70
CA LEU A 593 -1.95 -17.62 23.84
C LEU A 593 -0.76 -18.13 24.68
N PRO A 594 -0.58 -19.45 24.93
CA PRO A 594 0.62 -19.96 25.57
C PRO A 594 1.90 -19.72 24.76
N VAL A 595 1.84 -19.84 23.42
CA VAL A 595 2.98 -19.52 22.53
C VAL A 595 3.32 -18.03 22.59
N LEU A 596 2.31 -17.19 22.54
CA LEU A 596 2.45 -15.74 22.61
C LEU A 596 3.03 -15.27 23.94
N ALA A 597 2.64 -15.92 25.06
CA ALA A 597 3.20 -15.64 26.37
C ALA A 597 4.72 -15.84 26.43
N GLU A 598 5.23 -16.90 25.74
CA GLU A 598 6.69 -17.13 25.67
C GLU A 598 7.40 -16.08 24.81
N LEU A 599 6.79 -15.61 23.70
CA LEU A 599 7.35 -14.50 22.91
C LEU A 599 7.44 -13.22 23.76
N LEU A 600 6.41 -12.89 24.52
CA LEU A 600 6.35 -11.70 25.36
C LEU A 600 7.27 -11.74 26.57
N ALA A 601 7.63 -12.93 27.03
CA ALA A 601 8.55 -13.12 28.16
C ALA A 601 10.02 -12.85 27.81
N ARG A 602 10.32 -12.55 26.54
CA ARG A 602 11.69 -12.36 26.05
C ARG A 602 12.15 -10.92 26.18
N THR A 603 13.46 -10.74 26.14
CA THR A 603 14.12 -9.43 26.20
C THR A 603 14.80 -9.10 24.86
N GLY A 604 14.96 -7.82 24.54
CA GLY A 604 15.91 -7.38 23.50
C GLY A 604 15.34 -7.00 22.14
N ASP A 605 14.01 -7.08 21.90
CA ASP A 605 13.42 -6.89 20.57
C ASP A 605 12.74 -5.54 20.38
N LEU A 606 12.83 -4.65 21.37
CA LEU A 606 12.11 -3.38 21.38
C LEU A 606 12.47 -2.45 20.20
N GLU A 607 13.73 -2.47 19.78
CA GLU A 607 14.24 -1.62 18.70
C GLU A 607 14.12 -2.27 17.32
N ASP A 608 13.56 -3.49 17.24
CA ASP A 608 13.32 -4.15 15.98
C ASP A 608 12.20 -3.43 15.20
N PRO A 609 12.37 -3.19 13.88
CA PRO A 609 11.39 -2.44 13.12
C PRO A 609 10.00 -3.07 13.02
N TYR A 610 9.88 -4.42 13.12
CA TYR A 610 8.65 -5.16 12.90
C TYR A 610 8.10 -5.84 14.16
N ILE A 611 8.96 -6.43 14.99
CA ILE A 611 8.58 -7.28 16.14
C ILE A 611 7.57 -6.61 17.08
N PRO A 612 7.73 -5.33 17.50
CA PRO A 612 6.80 -4.71 18.43
C PRO A 612 5.35 -4.70 17.94
N LEU A 613 5.14 -4.39 16.66
CA LEU A 613 3.81 -4.37 16.04
C LEU A 613 3.30 -5.78 15.74
N MET A 614 4.15 -6.70 15.30
CA MET A 614 3.76 -8.10 15.08
C MET A 614 3.27 -8.75 16.37
N TYR A 615 3.92 -8.47 17.52
CA TYR A 615 3.46 -8.94 18.84
C TYR A 615 2.15 -8.28 19.24
N TRP A 616 2.01 -6.98 18.98
CA TRP A 616 0.77 -6.26 19.25
C TRP A 616 -0.41 -6.87 18.47
N TRP A 617 -0.27 -7.08 17.18
CA TRP A 617 -1.35 -7.64 16.35
C TRP A 617 -1.71 -9.07 16.74
N ALA A 618 -0.73 -9.86 17.16
CA ALA A 618 -0.96 -11.20 17.69
C ALA A 618 -1.80 -11.19 18.99
N ILE A 619 -1.61 -10.21 19.87
CA ILE A 619 -2.42 -10.01 21.09
C ILE A 619 -3.80 -9.47 20.72
N GLU A 620 -3.86 -8.45 19.87
CA GLU A 620 -5.08 -7.75 19.48
C GLU A 620 -6.12 -8.69 18.89
N LYS A 621 -5.69 -9.67 18.10
CA LYS A 621 -6.53 -10.70 17.50
C LYS A 621 -7.47 -11.38 18.51
N TYR A 622 -7.03 -11.51 19.75
CA TYR A 622 -7.76 -12.21 20.80
C TYR A 622 -8.47 -11.29 21.80
N CYS A 623 -8.24 -9.96 21.73
CA CYS A 623 -8.81 -9.02 22.70
C CYS A 623 -10.34 -9.02 22.69
N GLN A 624 -10.98 -9.21 21.55
CA GLN A 624 -12.44 -9.15 21.45
C GLN A 624 -13.13 -10.35 22.09
N ASN A 625 -12.69 -11.57 21.76
CA ASN A 625 -13.38 -12.80 22.11
C ASN A 625 -12.77 -13.53 23.31
N ASN A 626 -11.51 -13.28 23.63
CA ASN A 626 -10.74 -13.99 24.65
C ASN A 626 -10.07 -13.04 25.64
N SER A 627 -10.70 -11.90 25.93
CA SER A 627 -10.12 -10.82 26.75
C SER A 627 -9.63 -11.29 28.15
N ALA A 628 -10.35 -12.20 28.78
CA ALA A 628 -9.95 -12.76 30.08
C ALA A 628 -8.65 -13.56 30.02
N ASP A 629 -8.50 -14.39 28.96
CA ASP A 629 -7.30 -15.19 28.77
C ASP A 629 -6.10 -14.32 28.34
N VAL A 630 -6.35 -13.28 27.55
CA VAL A 630 -5.33 -12.26 27.25
C VAL A 630 -4.83 -11.60 28.52
N LEU A 631 -5.72 -11.19 29.45
CA LEU A 631 -5.31 -10.57 30.70
C LEU A 631 -4.46 -11.48 31.60
N LYS A 632 -4.78 -12.79 31.63
CA LYS A 632 -4.00 -13.78 32.40
C LYS A 632 -2.52 -13.79 32.03
N ILE A 633 -2.18 -13.54 30.75
CA ILE A 633 -0.78 -13.45 30.31
C ILE A 633 -0.04 -12.36 31.10
N PHE A 634 -0.70 -11.25 31.39
CA PHE A 634 -0.09 -10.10 32.07
C PHE A 634 -0.16 -10.20 33.60
N GLU A 635 -0.80 -11.23 34.17
CA GLU A 635 -0.70 -11.57 35.59
C GLU A 635 0.72 -12.05 35.96
N GLU A 636 1.45 -12.64 34.97
CA GLU A 636 2.80 -13.13 35.18
C GLU A 636 3.83 -11.98 35.23
N PRO A 637 4.56 -11.80 36.39
CA PRO A 637 5.57 -10.76 36.50
C PRO A 637 6.70 -10.87 35.46
N ARG A 638 7.10 -12.12 35.11
CA ARG A 638 8.14 -12.36 34.08
C ARG A 638 7.80 -11.75 32.70
N ILE A 639 6.51 -11.61 32.37
CA ILE A 639 6.02 -11.01 31.14
C ILE A 639 5.81 -9.52 31.33
N ARG A 640 5.04 -9.14 32.34
CA ARG A 640 4.67 -7.74 32.64
C ARG A 640 5.88 -6.81 32.83
N ASN A 641 6.99 -7.33 33.31
CA ASN A 641 8.20 -6.56 33.56
C ASN A 641 9.12 -6.42 32.33
N GLN A 642 8.78 -7.06 31.20
CA GLN A 642 9.60 -6.92 29.99
C GLN A 642 9.49 -5.51 29.39
N PRO A 643 10.60 -4.90 28.95
CA PRO A 643 10.60 -3.57 28.34
C PRO A 643 9.64 -3.45 27.14
N MET A 644 9.57 -4.47 26.30
CA MET A 644 8.63 -4.56 25.18
C MET A 644 7.18 -4.47 25.65
N VAL A 645 6.84 -5.21 26.68
CA VAL A 645 5.49 -5.24 27.25
C VAL A 645 5.14 -3.88 27.84
N GLN A 646 6.03 -3.30 28.63
CA GLN A 646 5.80 -2.02 29.29
C GLN A 646 5.67 -0.85 28.31
N LYS A 647 6.54 -0.78 27.28
CA LYS A 647 6.59 0.37 26.37
C LYS A 647 5.63 0.25 25.17
N GLU A 648 5.41 -0.96 24.68
CA GLU A 648 4.68 -1.18 23.44
C GLU A 648 3.31 -1.85 23.63
N ILE A 649 3.23 -2.85 24.51
CA ILE A 649 2.04 -3.69 24.62
C ILE A 649 1.01 -3.12 25.60
N LEU A 650 1.40 -2.83 26.84
CA LEU A 650 0.48 -2.33 27.86
C LEU A 650 -0.26 -1.04 27.43
N PRO A 651 0.40 -0.03 26.85
CA PRO A 651 -0.31 1.16 26.36
C PRO A 651 -1.32 0.84 25.27
N ARG A 652 -0.96 -0.03 24.32
CA ARG A 652 -1.87 -0.42 23.24
C ARG A 652 -3.03 -1.27 23.73
N LEU A 653 -2.78 -2.16 24.68
CA LEU A 653 -3.80 -3.01 25.29
C LEU A 653 -4.84 -2.17 26.04
N MET A 654 -4.39 -1.22 26.86
CA MET A 654 -5.26 -0.26 27.52
C MET A 654 -6.06 0.57 26.51
N ARG A 655 -5.38 1.12 25.51
CA ARG A 655 -6.00 1.88 24.42
C ARG A 655 -7.07 1.06 23.71
N ARG A 656 -6.78 -0.21 23.42
CA ARG A 656 -7.70 -1.14 22.74
C ARG A 656 -9.03 -1.28 23.48
N PHE A 657 -8.97 -1.58 24.77
CA PHE A 657 -10.18 -1.76 25.58
C PHE A 657 -10.90 -0.44 25.84
N ALA A 658 -10.18 0.63 26.13
CA ALA A 658 -10.77 1.96 26.33
C ALA A 658 -11.49 2.48 25.06
N THR A 659 -10.87 2.32 23.87
CA THR A 659 -11.47 2.72 22.58
C THR A 659 -12.69 1.86 22.22
N SER A 660 -12.71 0.58 22.60
CA SER A 660 -13.88 -0.28 22.38
C SER A 660 -15.10 0.14 23.18
N GLY A 661 -14.89 0.82 24.31
CA GLY A 661 -15.98 1.35 25.14
C GLY A 661 -16.87 0.27 25.77
N GLY A 662 -17.88 0.71 26.48
CA GLY A 662 -18.83 -0.14 27.18
C GLY A 662 -18.29 -0.68 28.50
N GLU A 663 -19.25 -0.95 29.44
CA GLU A 663 -18.95 -1.32 30.82
C GLU A 663 -17.96 -2.49 30.94
N LYS A 664 -18.17 -3.57 30.17
CA LYS A 664 -17.29 -4.75 30.15
C LYS A 664 -15.82 -4.37 29.86
N ASN A 665 -15.57 -3.54 28.85
CA ASN A 665 -14.22 -3.15 28.46
C ASN A 665 -13.60 -2.17 29.48
N TYR A 666 -14.40 -1.30 30.08
CA TYR A 666 -13.95 -0.40 31.14
C TYR A 666 -13.58 -1.16 32.42
N LEU A 667 -14.30 -2.22 32.76
CA LEU A 667 -13.92 -3.11 33.87
C LEU A 667 -12.61 -3.86 33.59
N ILE A 668 -12.35 -4.21 32.30
CA ILE A 668 -11.05 -4.75 31.89
C ILE A 668 -9.94 -3.71 32.06
N CYS A 669 -10.20 -2.44 31.72
CA CYS A 669 -9.24 -1.36 31.96
C CYS A 669 -8.90 -1.23 33.46
N ALA A 670 -9.90 -1.29 34.34
CA ALA A 670 -9.69 -1.26 35.79
C ALA A 670 -8.82 -2.44 36.27
N LYS A 671 -9.10 -3.66 35.78
CA LYS A 671 -8.27 -4.84 36.09
C LYS A 671 -6.83 -4.68 35.59
N LEU A 672 -6.64 -4.14 34.38
CA LEU A 672 -5.30 -3.91 33.81
C LEU A 672 -4.49 -2.91 34.64
N ILE A 673 -5.13 -1.85 35.16
CA ILE A 673 -4.51 -0.93 36.10
C ILE A 673 -4.12 -1.66 37.38
N GLY A 674 -5.03 -2.50 37.94
CA GLY A 674 -4.78 -3.29 39.14
C GLY A 674 -3.62 -4.27 39.05
N LEU A 675 -3.29 -4.74 37.84
CA LEU A 675 -2.12 -5.59 37.58
C LEU A 675 -0.79 -4.81 37.62
N CYS A 676 -0.80 -3.49 37.51
CA CYS A 676 0.42 -2.68 37.48
C CYS A 676 1.12 -2.64 38.84
N ALA A 677 2.34 -3.18 38.90
CA ALA A 677 3.11 -3.32 40.13
C ALA A 677 3.95 -2.06 40.51
N ASN A 678 4.19 -1.19 39.54
CA ASN A 678 5.04 0.01 39.69
C ASN A 678 4.55 1.18 38.82
N ASP A 679 5.09 2.36 39.09
CA ASP A 679 4.67 3.59 38.42
C ASP A 679 4.97 3.60 36.92
N LEU A 680 6.02 2.90 36.45
CA LEU A 680 6.31 2.79 35.01
C LEU A 680 5.17 2.08 34.26
N GLN A 681 4.66 1.00 34.83
CA GLN A 681 3.52 0.26 34.23
C GLN A 681 2.22 1.06 34.35
N LYS A 682 1.98 1.73 35.54
CA LYS A 682 0.82 2.60 35.70
C LYS A 682 0.82 3.75 34.68
N ASN A 683 1.96 4.43 34.52
CA ASN A 683 2.10 5.50 33.52
C ASN A 683 1.89 5.00 32.08
N ALA A 684 2.38 3.82 31.77
CA ALA A 684 2.21 3.21 30.44
C ALA A 684 0.73 2.93 30.12
N VAL A 685 0.00 2.30 31.03
CA VAL A 685 -1.44 2.04 30.82
C VAL A 685 -2.24 3.33 30.80
N MET A 686 -1.92 4.31 31.66
CA MET A 686 -2.59 5.61 31.66
C MET A 686 -2.35 6.39 30.36
N ALA A 687 -1.14 6.37 29.80
CA ALA A 687 -0.87 6.96 28.50
C ALA A 687 -1.72 6.30 27.38
N GLY A 688 -1.90 4.99 27.44
CA GLY A 688 -2.80 4.25 26.54
C GLY A 688 -4.27 4.64 26.70
N PHE A 689 -4.72 4.80 27.95
CA PHE A 689 -6.07 5.25 28.25
C PHE A 689 -6.36 6.65 27.69
N GLU A 690 -5.48 7.59 27.94
CA GLU A 690 -5.59 8.96 27.43
C GLU A 690 -5.58 9.02 25.91
N LYS A 691 -4.74 8.19 25.28
CA LYS A 691 -4.68 8.09 23.82
C LYS A 691 -5.97 7.58 23.21
N ALA A 692 -6.74 6.79 23.92
CA ALA A 692 -8.05 6.28 23.45
C ALA A 692 -9.08 7.39 23.27
N PHE A 693 -8.99 8.47 24.06
CA PHE A 693 -9.93 9.60 24.04
C PHE A 693 -9.32 10.87 23.43
N GLU A 694 -8.18 10.76 22.77
CA GLU A 694 -7.58 11.91 22.09
C GLU A 694 -8.49 12.37 20.93
N GLY A 695 -9.00 13.59 20.98
CA GLY A 695 -9.91 14.18 20.00
C GLY A 695 -11.39 13.87 20.21
N GLY A 696 -11.77 13.24 21.35
CA GLY A 696 -13.15 12.96 21.73
C GLY A 696 -13.42 13.22 23.21
N SER A 697 -14.70 13.35 23.59
CA SER A 697 -15.12 13.50 24.98
C SER A 697 -14.95 12.18 25.76
N LEU A 698 -14.65 12.30 27.04
CA LEU A 698 -14.61 11.14 27.95
C LEU A 698 -16.05 10.69 28.24
N PRO A 699 -16.43 9.43 27.99
CA PRO A 699 -17.74 8.93 28.35
C PRO A 699 -17.89 8.72 29.87
N SER A 700 -19.11 8.43 30.33
CA SER A 700 -19.32 7.99 31.71
C SER A 700 -18.56 6.70 31.99
N LEU A 701 -17.74 6.67 33.01
CA LEU A 701 -16.92 5.54 33.41
C LEU A 701 -17.52 4.84 34.65
N PRO A 702 -17.40 3.50 34.76
CA PRO A 702 -17.77 2.75 35.95
C PRO A 702 -16.96 3.21 37.18
N SER A 703 -17.56 3.10 38.37
CA SER A 703 -16.95 3.46 39.68
C SER A 703 -15.62 2.78 39.90
N GLU A 704 -15.51 1.50 39.53
CA GLU A 704 -14.31 0.67 39.65
C GLU A 704 -13.13 1.20 38.83
N LEU A 705 -13.41 1.70 37.61
CA LEU A 705 -12.39 2.28 36.78
C LEU A 705 -11.95 3.65 37.28
N ILE A 706 -12.90 4.46 37.77
CA ILE A 706 -12.61 5.77 38.34
C ILE A 706 -11.70 5.59 39.57
N GLU A 707 -12.02 4.64 40.45
CA GLU A 707 -11.23 4.35 41.64
C GLU A 707 -9.84 3.83 41.26
N ALA A 708 -9.76 2.89 40.32
CA ALA A 708 -8.48 2.39 39.81
C ALA A 708 -7.60 3.52 39.24
N ILE A 709 -8.17 4.42 38.44
CA ILE A 709 -7.44 5.59 37.89
C ILE A 709 -6.93 6.49 39.03
N ARG A 710 -7.75 6.81 40.04
CA ARG A 710 -7.35 7.65 41.19
C ARG A 710 -6.17 7.03 41.93
N ASN A 711 -6.22 5.72 42.14
CA ASN A 711 -5.18 4.98 42.86
C ASN A 711 -3.85 4.85 42.12
N THR A 712 -3.79 5.24 40.81
CA THR A 712 -2.50 5.27 40.10
C THR A 712 -1.58 6.41 40.53
N GLY A 713 -2.14 7.51 41.04
CA GLY A 713 -1.40 8.77 41.24
C GLY A 713 -0.88 9.41 39.95
N ALA A 714 -1.12 8.77 38.80
CA ALA A 714 -0.60 9.14 37.48
C ALA A 714 -1.69 9.78 36.58
N VAL A 715 -2.65 10.47 37.20
CA VAL A 715 -3.72 11.14 36.45
C VAL A 715 -3.16 12.41 35.82
N SER A 716 -3.05 12.42 34.49
CA SER A 716 -2.55 13.61 33.83
C SER A 716 -3.52 14.79 33.97
N LEU A 717 -2.97 16.00 33.87
CA LEU A 717 -3.79 17.22 33.82
C LEU A 717 -4.86 17.17 32.74
N LEU A 718 -4.55 16.60 31.57
CA LEU A 718 -5.48 16.44 30.46
C LEU A 718 -6.68 15.55 30.83
N LEU A 719 -6.43 14.45 31.52
CA LEU A 719 -7.51 13.54 31.93
C LEU A 719 -8.37 14.17 33.01
N ARG A 720 -7.76 14.87 33.99
CA ARG A 720 -8.49 15.62 35.00
C ARG A 720 -9.37 16.71 34.42
N VAL A 721 -8.88 17.43 33.40
CA VAL A 721 -9.68 18.42 32.62
C VAL A 721 -10.89 17.73 31.97
N ARG A 722 -10.69 16.59 31.31
CA ARG A 722 -11.78 15.82 30.69
C ARG A 722 -12.80 15.28 31.70
N GLN A 723 -12.38 15.10 32.95
CA GLN A 723 -13.24 14.72 34.09
C GLN A 723 -13.97 15.92 34.73
N LEU A 724 -13.85 17.11 34.14
CA LEU A 724 -14.41 18.36 34.67
C LEU A 724 -13.88 18.73 36.06
N ASP A 725 -12.61 18.35 36.36
CA ASP A 725 -11.96 18.77 37.61
C ASP A 725 -11.66 20.27 37.55
N THR A 726 -12.32 21.06 38.40
CA THR A 726 -12.26 22.53 38.39
C THR A 726 -10.84 23.08 38.59
N GLU A 727 -10.03 22.46 39.48
CA GLU A 727 -8.66 22.86 39.69
C GLU A 727 -7.77 22.51 38.49
N ALA A 728 -8.03 21.37 37.84
CA ALA A 728 -7.31 21.00 36.63
C ALA A 728 -7.65 21.93 35.46
N ILE A 729 -8.89 22.33 35.30
CA ILE A 729 -9.32 23.32 34.30
C ILE A 729 -8.60 24.64 34.53
N LYS A 730 -8.54 25.11 35.76
CA LYS A 730 -7.84 26.34 36.11
C LYS A 730 -6.33 26.25 35.86
N GLU A 731 -5.70 25.12 36.23
CA GLU A 731 -4.28 24.85 35.95
C GLU A 731 -4.00 24.79 34.45
N ALA A 732 -4.85 24.11 33.68
CA ALA A 732 -4.72 24.01 32.23
C ALA A 732 -4.88 25.40 31.55
N SER A 733 -5.81 26.22 32.01
CA SER A 733 -5.99 27.60 31.53
C SER A 733 -4.72 28.45 31.73
N GLN A 734 -4.06 28.33 32.87
CA GLN A 734 -2.77 29.00 33.11
C GLN A 734 -1.67 28.48 32.21
N LYS A 735 -1.61 27.15 31.97
CA LYS A 735 -0.63 26.53 31.09
C LYS A 735 -0.82 26.91 29.64
N ILE A 736 -2.04 27.01 29.14
CA ILE A 736 -2.35 27.46 27.79
C ILE A 736 -1.80 28.88 27.56
N ALA A 737 -1.93 29.78 28.51
CA ALA A 737 -1.44 31.15 28.41
C ALA A 737 0.09 31.25 28.50
N SER A 738 0.75 30.30 29.15
CA SER A 738 2.19 30.37 29.46
C SER A 738 3.06 30.01 28.27
N LYS A 739 3.95 30.92 27.83
CA LYS A 739 4.97 30.67 26.82
C LYS A 739 6.08 29.69 27.26
N LYS A 740 6.18 29.38 28.55
CA LYS A 740 7.14 28.41 29.09
C LYS A 740 6.71 26.96 28.85
N VAL A 741 5.43 26.73 28.58
CA VAL A 741 4.88 25.39 28.27
C VAL A 741 5.09 25.10 26.79
N ALA A 742 5.52 23.87 26.49
CA ALA A 742 5.74 23.44 25.11
C ALA A 742 4.46 23.63 24.24
N MET A 743 4.63 24.11 23.01
CA MET A 743 3.50 24.40 22.11
C MET A 743 2.58 23.18 21.92
N LYS A 744 3.14 21.99 21.81
CA LYS A 744 2.39 20.73 21.70
C LYS A 744 1.42 20.53 22.88
N ASP A 745 1.88 20.77 24.10
CA ASP A 745 1.07 20.58 25.31
C ASP A 745 -0.01 21.64 25.41
N ARG A 746 0.31 22.88 25.08
CA ARG A 746 -0.68 23.97 25.03
C ARG A 746 -1.81 23.67 24.05
N ILE A 747 -1.48 23.15 22.87
CA ILE A 747 -2.48 22.74 21.87
C ILE A 747 -3.33 21.58 22.38
N ASN A 748 -2.74 20.62 23.12
CA ASN A 748 -3.48 19.51 23.70
C ASN A 748 -4.48 19.97 24.75
N TYR A 749 -4.14 20.93 25.61
CA TYR A 749 -5.07 21.53 26.58
C TYR A 749 -6.19 22.30 25.87
N VAL A 750 -5.88 23.06 24.81
CA VAL A 750 -6.88 23.76 24.00
C VAL A 750 -7.86 22.77 23.38
N ARG A 751 -7.38 21.65 22.84
CA ARG A 751 -8.24 20.60 22.30
C ARG A 751 -9.13 19.98 23.36
N ALA A 752 -8.57 19.67 24.54
CA ALA A 752 -9.33 19.13 25.66
C ALA A 752 -10.46 20.07 26.10
N PHE A 753 -10.25 21.38 26.06
CA PHE A 753 -11.30 22.37 26.30
C PHE A 753 -12.43 22.32 25.28
N GLY A 754 -12.12 22.03 24.02
CA GLY A 754 -13.15 21.81 22.98
C GLY A 754 -13.88 20.45 23.10
N GLU A 755 -13.41 19.55 23.97
CA GLU A 755 -14.00 18.22 24.19
C GLU A 755 -14.96 18.19 25.38
N ILE A 756 -14.85 19.13 26.34
CA ILE A 756 -15.65 19.19 27.56
C ILE A 756 -16.84 20.14 27.42
N ASP A 757 -17.86 19.91 28.25
CA ASP A 757 -19.08 20.72 28.31
C ASP A 757 -19.02 21.63 29.57
N ASP A 758 -18.12 22.62 29.53
CA ASP A 758 -17.92 23.58 30.62
C ASP A 758 -17.52 24.94 30.05
N ASP A 759 -18.44 25.88 30.15
CA ASP A 759 -18.28 27.25 29.64
C ASP A 759 -17.17 28.04 30.37
N SER A 760 -16.70 27.60 31.52
CA SER A 760 -15.61 28.26 32.28
C SER A 760 -14.28 28.31 31.53
N VAL A 761 -14.09 27.45 30.50
CA VAL A 761 -12.90 27.42 29.65
C VAL A 761 -12.92 28.49 28.54
N LEU A 762 -14.11 29.03 28.24
CA LEU A 762 -14.31 29.96 27.11
C LEU A 762 -13.42 31.20 27.19
N PRO A 763 -13.27 31.91 28.32
CA PRO A 763 -12.37 33.06 28.43
C PRO A 763 -10.94 32.75 28.02
N SER A 764 -10.45 31.53 28.34
CA SER A 764 -9.10 31.10 27.98
C SER A 764 -8.96 30.88 26.47
N LEU A 765 -9.98 30.29 25.83
CA LEU A 765 -10.00 30.08 24.39
C LEU A 765 -10.08 31.39 23.63
N LEU A 766 -10.95 32.29 24.05
CA LEU A 766 -11.12 33.63 23.45
C LEU A 766 -9.87 34.49 23.61
N GLY A 767 -9.20 34.42 24.76
CA GLY A 767 -7.92 35.09 25.00
C GLY A 767 -6.79 34.60 24.09
N ILE A 768 -6.80 33.35 23.70
CA ILE A 768 -5.87 32.82 22.68
C ILE A 768 -6.22 33.30 21.28
N ILE A 769 -7.52 33.40 20.94
CA ILE A 769 -7.95 33.89 19.62
C ILE A 769 -7.53 35.34 19.40
N SER A 770 -7.73 36.19 20.39
CA SER A 770 -7.41 37.62 20.31
C SER A 770 -5.94 37.97 20.59
N GLY A 771 -5.21 37.08 21.27
CA GLY A 771 -3.86 37.35 21.73
C GLY A 771 -2.75 37.26 20.68
N PRO A 772 -1.54 37.72 20.99
CA PRO A 772 -0.37 37.61 20.12
C PRO A 772 0.24 36.22 20.20
N VAL A 773 -0.37 35.26 19.54
CA VAL A 773 0.01 33.83 19.57
C VAL A 773 0.36 33.28 18.17
N ALA A 774 1.04 32.13 18.15
CA ALA A 774 1.32 31.42 16.89
C ALA A 774 0.02 30.98 16.18
N PRO A 775 -0.03 31.00 14.83
CA PRO A 775 -1.24 30.64 14.07
C PRO A 775 -1.81 29.28 14.42
N VAL A 776 -0.96 28.29 14.71
CA VAL A 776 -1.38 26.90 14.99
C VAL A 776 -2.23 26.77 16.26
N ILE A 777 -1.91 27.50 17.34
CA ILE A 777 -2.69 27.43 18.57
C ILE A 777 -3.96 28.31 18.46
N ARG A 778 -3.92 29.43 17.73
CA ARG A 778 -5.12 30.23 17.39
C ARG A 778 -6.13 29.38 16.62
N LYS A 779 -5.68 28.67 15.58
CA LYS A 779 -6.50 27.73 14.81
C LYS A 779 -7.12 26.64 15.70
N ALA A 780 -6.34 26.08 16.61
CA ALA A 780 -6.83 25.07 17.55
C ALA A 780 -7.92 25.66 18.49
N SER A 781 -7.75 26.89 18.99
CA SER A 781 -8.74 27.56 19.85
C SER A 781 -10.03 27.90 19.10
N ILE A 782 -9.94 28.34 17.85
CA ILE A 782 -11.13 28.58 17.01
C ILE A 782 -11.90 27.27 16.83
N ASN A 783 -11.23 26.15 16.52
CA ASN A 783 -11.88 24.85 16.40
C ASN A 783 -12.52 24.39 17.71
N ALA A 784 -11.86 24.61 18.86
CA ALA A 784 -12.40 24.26 20.18
C ALA A 784 -13.69 25.01 20.49
N CYS A 785 -13.81 26.26 20.04
CA CYS A 785 -15.00 27.09 20.25
C CYS A 785 -16.26 26.55 19.50
N GLN A 786 -16.14 25.64 18.56
CA GLN A 786 -17.27 25.09 17.82
C GLN A 786 -18.30 24.41 18.72
N ARG A 787 -17.87 23.86 19.86
CA ARG A 787 -18.74 23.19 20.83
C ARG A 787 -19.69 24.15 21.54
N PHE A 788 -19.24 25.35 21.86
CA PHE A 788 -19.94 26.30 22.70
C PHE A 788 -20.99 27.11 21.91
N ASN A 789 -22.11 27.44 22.57
CA ASN A 789 -23.16 28.27 21.97
C ASN A 789 -23.17 29.65 22.63
N ASN A 790 -22.16 30.47 22.31
CA ASN A 790 -21.99 31.80 22.88
C ASN A 790 -21.62 32.78 21.76
N ASP A 791 -22.38 33.90 21.69
CA ASP A 791 -22.22 34.93 20.64
C ASP A 791 -20.94 35.76 20.80
N GLU A 792 -20.29 35.72 21.94
CA GLU A 792 -18.98 36.36 22.13
C GLU A 792 -17.89 35.73 21.25
N ILE A 793 -18.05 34.44 20.90
CA ILE A 793 -17.15 33.71 20.00
C ILE A 793 -17.08 34.38 18.61
N SER A 794 -18.23 34.68 18.02
CA SER A 794 -18.28 35.36 16.70
C SER A 794 -17.63 36.72 16.75
N LYS A 795 -17.90 37.50 17.79
CA LYS A 795 -17.33 38.85 17.98
C LYS A 795 -15.81 38.79 18.06
N VAL A 796 -15.26 37.97 18.94
CA VAL A 796 -13.81 37.84 19.12
C VAL A 796 -13.11 37.31 17.85
N ILE A 797 -13.74 36.37 17.11
CA ILE A 797 -13.19 35.88 15.85
C ILE A 797 -13.20 36.99 14.80
N ILE A 798 -14.27 37.74 14.68
CA ILE A 798 -14.41 38.87 13.74
C ILE A 798 -13.37 39.98 14.05
N ASP A 799 -13.26 40.40 15.29
CA ASP A 799 -12.32 41.44 15.72
C ASP A 799 -10.85 41.00 15.48
N SER A 800 -10.56 39.73 15.63
CA SER A 800 -9.22 39.15 15.44
C SER A 800 -8.93 38.74 14.00
N TYR A 801 -9.89 38.87 13.07
CA TYR A 801 -9.80 38.27 11.73
C TYR A 801 -8.60 38.81 10.92
N LYS A 802 -8.27 40.09 11.06
CA LYS A 802 -7.10 40.71 10.38
C LYS A 802 -5.76 40.19 10.88
N LEU A 803 -5.71 39.60 12.07
CA LEU A 803 -4.50 39.00 12.66
C LEU A 803 -4.25 37.57 12.17
N MET A 804 -5.14 37.01 11.36
CA MET A 804 -5.10 35.61 10.95
C MET A 804 -4.40 35.42 9.60
N ILE A 805 -3.64 34.36 9.47
CA ILE A 805 -3.13 33.86 8.18
C ILE A 805 -4.24 33.11 7.46
N ASP A 806 -4.09 32.91 6.14
CA ASP A 806 -5.16 32.39 5.29
C ASP A 806 -5.70 31.03 5.76
N ASP A 807 -4.86 30.10 6.20
CA ASP A 807 -5.29 28.81 6.74
C ASP A 807 -6.15 28.94 8.02
N THR A 808 -5.84 29.92 8.88
CA THR A 808 -6.63 30.22 10.08
C THR A 808 -7.92 30.94 9.72
N LYS A 809 -7.91 31.83 8.71
CA LYS A 809 -9.11 32.49 8.18
C LYS A 809 -10.11 31.49 7.64
N LEU A 810 -9.66 30.46 6.90
CA LEU A 810 -10.54 29.39 6.42
C LEU A 810 -11.24 28.66 7.58
N THR A 811 -10.52 28.40 8.68
CA THR A 811 -11.11 27.81 9.89
C THR A 811 -12.14 28.75 10.54
N ALA A 812 -11.83 30.03 10.65
CA ALA A 812 -12.73 31.04 11.17
C ALA A 812 -14.01 31.16 10.31
N GLN A 813 -13.89 31.17 8.99
CA GLN A 813 -15.03 31.20 8.07
C GLN A 813 -15.96 29.99 8.24
N LYS A 814 -15.38 28.81 8.41
CA LYS A 814 -16.15 27.58 8.66
C LYS A 814 -16.96 27.67 9.97
N ILE A 815 -16.35 28.19 11.02
CA ILE A 815 -17.01 28.35 12.32
C ILE A 815 -18.08 29.43 12.24
N LEU A 816 -17.78 30.59 11.71
CA LEU A 816 -18.72 31.71 11.59
C LEU A 816 -19.92 31.39 10.71
N SER A 817 -19.75 30.50 9.71
CA SER A 817 -20.86 30.04 8.86
C SER A 817 -21.67 28.89 9.45
N SER A 818 -21.31 28.35 10.60
CA SER A 818 -21.92 27.16 11.18
C SER A 818 -23.23 27.42 11.95
N ARG A 819 -23.42 28.64 12.49
CA ARG A 819 -24.58 29.03 13.29
C ARG A 819 -25.20 30.34 12.79
N LEU A 820 -26.53 30.44 12.84
CA LEU A 820 -27.26 31.58 12.28
C LEU A 820 -26.84 32.92 12.90
N ASN A 821 -26.76 33.00 14.24
CA ASN A 821 -26.35 34.21 14.93
C ASN A 821 -24.93 34.66 14.55
N TRP A 822 -23.98 33.75 14.51
CA TRP A 822 -22.61 34.00 14.10
C TRP A 822 -22.51 34.42 12.64
N SER A 823 -23.30 33.78 11.78
CA SER A 823 -23.40 34.11 10.36
C SER A 823 -23.93 35.50 10.13
N ARG A 824 -24.96 35.92 10.90
CA ARG A 824 -25.52 37.25 10.82
C ARG A 824 -24.51 38.33 11.26
N GLU A 825 -23.78 38.11 12.36
CA GLU A 825 -22.75 39.04 12.81
C GLU A 825 -21.61 39.14 11.81
N TRP A 826 -21.15 38.02 11.30
CA TRP A 826 -20.08 37.96 10.31
C TRP A 826 -20.48 38.65 9.02
N MET A 827 -21.66 38.44 8.50
CA MET A 827 -22.14 39.10 7.29
C MET A 827 -22.38 40.58 7.49
N ARG A 828 -22.77 41.03 8.69
CA ARG A 828 -22.82 42.46 9.03
C ARG A 828 -21.42 43.10 9.02
N ALA A 829 -20.42 42.41 9.56
CA ALA A 829 -19.03 42.89 9.54
C ALA A 829 -18.49 42.99 8.09
N ILE A 830 -18.88 42.09 7.20
CA ILE A 830 -18.56 42.19 5.77
C ILE A 830 -19.30 43.37 5.13
N ASP A 831 -20.57 43.54 5.44
CA ASP A 831 -21.38 44.64 4.89
C ASP A 831 -20.88 46.01 5.33
N GLN A 832 -20.33 46.10 6.55
CA GLN A 832 -19.68 47.28 7.12
C GLN A 832 -18.20 47.42 6.72
N GLN A 833 -17.70 46.61 5.82
CA GLN A 833 -16.34 46.64 5.32
C GLN A 833 -15.24 46.41 6.38
N GLN A 834 -15.60 45.79 7.53
CA GLN A 834 -14.63 45.35 8.54
C GLN A 834 -13.82 44.16 8.06
N ILE A 835 -14.42 43.30 7.24
CA ILE A 835 -13.83 42.13 6.61
C ILE A 835 -14.08 42.22 5.10
N GLU A 836 -13.05 42.00 4.29
CA GLU A 836 -13.15 41.97 2.85
C GLU A 836 -13.92 40.74 2.34
N SER A 837 -14.84 40.96 1.38
CA SER A 837 -15.68 39.91 0.81
C SER A 837 -14.95 39.00 -0.22
N ASN A 838 -13.84 39.47 -0.80
CA ASN A 838 -13.12 38.82 -1.89
C ASN A 838 -12.36 37.51 -1.49
N ASN A 839 -12.13 37.33 -0.19
CA ASN A 839 -11.37 36.16 0.33
C ASN A 839 -12.26 35.17 1.12
N ILE A 840 -13.56 35.10 0.82
CA ILE A 840 -14.48 34.16 1.46
C ILE A 840 -14.60 32.89 0.63
N SER A 841 -14.39 31.74 1.28
CA SER A 841 -14.42 30.45 0.60
C SER A 841 -15.84 30.08 0.14
N GLU A 842 -15.96 29.35 -0.96
CA GLU A 842 -17.24 28.86 -1.45
C GLU A 842 -17.95 27.94 -0.45
N GLU A 843 -17.19 27.15 0.33
CA GLU A 843 -17.73 26.32 1.41
C GLU A 843 -18.41 27.17 2.48
N ALA A 844 -17.80 28.26 2.85
CA ALA A 844 -18.37 29.16 3.84
C ALA A 844 -19.64 29.87 3.31
N ILE A 845 -19.63 30.34 2.04
CA ILE A 845 -20.81 30.92 1.37
C ILE A 845 -21.95 29.86 1.30
N ALA A 846 -21.63 28.62 0.98
CA ALA A 846 -22.60 27.54 1.00
C ALA A 846 -23.14 27.26 2.42
N GLY A 847 -22.30 27.40 3.45
CA GLY A 847 -22.69 27.35 4.86
C GLY A 847 -23.69 28.43 5.23
N LEU A 848 -23.39 29.69 4.89
CA LEU A 848 -24.26 30.84 5.10
C LEU A 848 -25.64 30.62 4.46
N ARG A 849 -25.71 30.19 3.23
CA ARG A 849 -26.97 29.96 2.49
C ARG A 849 -27.82 28.85 3.09
N ARG A 850 -27.24 27.86 3.76
CA ARG A 850 -27.98 26.76 4.39
C ARG A 850 -28.89 27.21 5.51
N HIS A 851 -28.63 28.34 6.14
CA HIS A 851 -29.48 28.91 7.19
C HIS A 851 -30.86 29.33 6.68
N ASN A 852 -30.99 29.60 5.37
CA ASN A 852 -32.22 30.03 4.70
C ASN A 852 -32.93 31.21 5.38
N ASP A 853 -32.13 32.12 5.95
CA ASP A 853 -32.60 33.31 6.66
C ASP A 853 -32.77 34.46 5.69
N LYS A 854 -33.89 35.22 5.81
CA LYS A 854 -34.26 36.25 4.85
C LYS A 854 -33.28 37.43 4.85
N ASP A 855 -32.92 37.93 6.02
CA ASP A 855 -32.04 39.07 6.18
C ASP A 855 -30.60 38.73 5.78
N LEU A 856 -30.14 37.53 6.20
CA LEU A 856 -28.83 36.99 5.82
C LEU A 856 -28.72 36.81 4.31
N ASN A 857 -29.76 36.29 3.67
CA ASN A 857 -29.78 36.09 2.22
C ASN A 857 -29.73 37.40 1.43
N GLN A 858 -30.26 38.51 1.94
CA GLN A 858 -30.14 39.80 1.30
C GLN A 858 -28.67 40.30 1.26
N ILE A 859 -27.95 40.15 2.36
CA ILE A 859 -26.55 40.54 2.45
C ILE A 859 -25.67 39.60 1.60
N ILE A 860 -25.96 38.30 1.63
CA ILE A 860 -25.27 37.30 0.79
C ILE A 860 -25.46 37.64 -0.69
N LYS A 861 -26.68 37.99 -1.11
CA LYS A 861 -26.95 38.39 -2.48
C LYS A 861 -26.19 39.66 -2.89
N LYS A 862 -26.09 40.64 -2.01
CA LYS A 862 -25.36 41.88 -2.23
C LYS A 862 -23.86 41.64 -2.51
N HIS A 863 -23.22 40.74 -1.72
CA HIS A 863 -21.76 40.58 -1.79
C HIS A 863 -21.31 39.39 -2.67
N PHE A 864 -22.14 38.31 -2.79
CA PHE A 864 -21.78 37.08 -3.47
C PHE A 864 -22.75 36.69 -4.61
N GLY A 865 -23.69 37.59 -4.96
CA GLY A 865 -24.66 37.36 -6.03
C GLY A 865 -25.73 36.32 -5.71
N ASP A 866 -26.71 36.23 -6.61
CA ASP A 866 -27.71 35.16 -6.58
C ASP A 866 -27.05 33.84 -6.97
N LYS A 867 -27.34 32.76 -6.25
CA LYS A 867 -27.10 31.43 -6.74
C LYS A 867 -28.01 31.20 -7.95
N LYS A 868 -27.50 31.42 -9.18
CA LYS A 868 -28.10 30.77 -10.35
C LYS A 868 -28.04 29.27 -10.04
N SER A 869 -29.20 28.63 -10.07
CA SER A 869 -29.26 27.22 -9.74
C SER A 869 -28.21 26.49 -10.59
N ASN A 870 -27.27 25.79 -9.95
CA ASN A 870 -26.24 25.04 -10.66
C ASN A 870 -26.83 24.06 -11.68
N LYS A 871 -28.14 23.73 -11.56
CA LYS A 871 -28.88 22.93 -12.52
C LYS A 871 -29.06 23.64 -13.87
N ASP A 872 -29.46 24.89 -13.92
CA ASP A 872 -29.71 25.60 -15.19
C ASP A 872 -28.40 26.00 -15.88
N SER A 873 -27.39 26.36 -15.12
CA SER A 873 -26.04 26.59 -15.66
C SER A 873 -25.39 25.27 -16.10
N LEU A 874 -25.55 24.20 -15.34
CA LEU A 874 -25.06 22.86 -15.69
C LEU A 874 -25.81 22.33 -16.94
N PHE A 875 -27.14 22.49 -17.00
CA PHE A 875 -27.93 22.13 -18.19
C PHE A 875 -27.54 22.96 -19.43
N LYS A 876 -27.35 24.28 -19.29
CA LYS A 876 -26.88 25.13 -20.41
C LYS A 876 -25.46 24.79 -20.83
N ASN A 877 -24.57 24.47 -19.90
CA ASN A 877 -23.23 24.01 -20.22
C ASN A 877 -23.24 22.61 -20.85
N ILE A 878 -24.08 21.70 -20.37
CA ILE A 878 -24.26 20.38 -20.99
C ILE A 878 -24.87 20.51 -22.39
N GLU A 879 -25.89 21.36 -22.60
CA GLU A 879 -26.44 21.64 -23.93
C GLU A 879 -25.44 22.35 -24.84
N HIS A 880 -24.63 23.27 -24.34
CA HIS A 880 -23.57 23.90 -25.08
C HIS A 880 -22.48 22.90 -25.48
N VAL A 881 -22.00 22.09 -24.55
CA VAL A 881 -21.03 21.00 -24.85
C VAL A 881 -21.64 19.98 -25.80
N ARG A 882 -22.91 19.64 -25.66
CA ARG A 882 -23.61 18.75 -26.57
C ARG A 882 -23.72 19.34 -27.98
N SER A 883 -24.07 20.61 -28.09
CA SER A 883 -24.13 21.33 -29.37
C SER A 883 -22.77 21.47 -30.03
N VAL A 884 -21.68 21.65 -29.24
CA VAL A 884 -20.31 21.67 -29.74
C VAL A 884 -19.88 20.28 -30.21
N ILE A 885 -20.27 19.21 -29.49
CA ILE A 885 -20.00 17.83 -29.90
C ILE A 885 -20.82 17.45 -31.15
N GLU A 886 -22.09 17.86 -31.22
CA GLU A 886 -22.98 17.58 -32.35
C GLU A 886 -22.68 18.44 -33.58
N SER A 887 -22.13 19.65 -33.42
CA SER A 887 -21.73 20.55 -34.49
C SER A 887 -20.24 20.47 -34.85
N GLY A 888 -19.45 19.79 -34.05
CA GLY A 888 -18.00 19.74 -34.20
C GLY A 888 -17.53 18.82 -35.30
N SER A 889 -16.94 19.39 -36.35
CA SER A 889 -16.05 18.70 -37.26
C SER A 889 -14.73 18.36 -36.54
N GLY A 890 -14.78 17.48 -35.54
CA GLY A 890 -13.59 16.90 -34.93
C GLY A 890 -12.95 15.96 -35.95
N ASN A 891 -11.78 16.33 -36.44
CA ASN A 891 -10.94 15.35 -37.11
C ASN A 891 -10.59 14.24 -36.12
N PRO A 892 -10.70 12.96 -36.53
CA PRO A 892 -10.42 11.82 -35.66
C PRO A 892 -8.96 11.77 -35.23
#